data_6d915254ab3948db2e78117be89c1b38
#
_entry.id   6d915254ab3948db2e78117be89c1b38
#
_cell.length_a   1.000
_cell.length_b   1.000
_cell.length_c   1.000
_cell.angle_alpha   90.00
_cell.angle_beta   90.00
_cell.angle_gamma   90.00
#
_symmetry.space_group_name_H-M   'P 1'
#
loop_
_entity.id
_entity.type
_entity.pdbx_description
1 polymer ?
#
loop_
_entity_poly.entity_id
_entity_poly.type
_entity_poly.pdbx_seq_one_letter_code
_entity_poly.pdbx_strand_id
1 'polypeptide(L)'
;MEKRKFVLHSEYKPTGDQPEAIKSLTEGIEDGLRAQVLVGVTGSGKTFTMANVIQNVQRPTLVIAHNKTLAAQLCNELREFFPENRVEYFVSYYDYYQPESYIPSTDTYIEKDLSINDEIDKLRHSATCSLAERNDVIVVASVSCIYGLGAPEEYFALAISIREGDSLDRDELMRKLVSRQYERKDIDFTRASFRVRGDVVEIFPASNDSIYIRVEFFGDEVEKISECDFVTGKPINRLSHVAIFPASHYAVGDEKIEASLKRIESDMREEVEALKKQDKLLEAQRLLQRTSYDLEMIREIGYCSGVENYSRYFDGRKPGDPPFTLLDYFPKDFITFIDESHMTVPQIRAMYNGDRSRKQNLVDFGFRLKSAYDNRPLTFKEFDERVGQIVFISATPADYELSISDNNAEQVIRPTGLLDPVVEVRPTKGQIDDLQSEINRVVSEKGRVLITTLTKKMAESLTDYLKEQSVKVRYMHSDVDTLERIDIIQELRRGDIDVLVGINLLREGLDLPEVKLVAILDADKEGFLRSDTALIQTIGRTARNAEGKVIMYADNITDSMRRAMDETARRRKIQQEYNEKHGITPKTIIKKIANTLEISKKVDPTKEIAAKDIPEEIEKLQAVMKIASKNLDFEKCIELRDTIAKLKQKMRGR
;
A
#
# COMPACT_ATOMS: atom_id res chain seq x y z
N MET A 1 30.40 -0.43 3.06
CA MET A 1 29.31 -1.38 2.97
C MET A 1 29.76 -2.64 2.26
N GLU A 2 29.57 -3.80 2.86
CA GLU A 2 29.82 -5.08 2.21
C GLU A 2 28.77 -5.25 1.10
N LYS A 3 29.20 -5.45 -0.15
CA LYS A 3 28.26 -5.65 -1.26
C LYS A 3 27.62 -7.02 -1.14
N ARG A 4 26.41 -7.08 -0.60
CA ARG A 4 25.59 -8.29 -0.56
C ARG A 4 24.95 -8.52 -1.94
N LYS A 5 24.78 -9.80 -2.30
CA LYS A 5 24.18 -10.19 -3.57
C LYS A 5 22.71 -10.62 -3.35
N PHE A 6 21.88 -10.37 -4.33
CA PHE A 6 20.58 -11.01 -4.39
C PHE A 6 20.75 -12.50 -4.71
N VAL A 7 20.16 -13.35 -3.88
CA VAL A 7 20.18 -14.81 -4.04
C VAL A 7 18.74 -15.30 -4.12
N LEU A 8 18.33 -15.76 -5.29
CA LEU A 8 17.00 -16.29 -5.54
C LEU A 8 16.88 -17.74 -5.03
N HIS A 9 15.94 -17.97 -4.15
CA HIS A 9 15.55 -19.30 -3.68
C HIS A 9 14.22 -19.71 -4.31
N SER A 10 14.20 -20.76 -5.10
CA SER A 10 12.98 -21.27 -5.71
C SER A 10 13.10 -22.76 -6.02
N GLU A 11 12.03 -23.50 -5.78
CA GLU A 11 11.87 -24.89 -6.27
C GLU A 11 11.57 -24.94 -7.77
N TYR A 12 11.15 -23.81 -8.36
CA TYR A 12 10.80 -23.69 -9.77
C TYR A 12 12.00 -23.29 -10.62
N LYS A 13 12.01 -23.77 -11.86
CA LYS A 13 12.93 -23.31 -12.91
C LYS A 13 12.15 -22.54 -13.97
N PRO A 14 12.77 -21.55 -14.62
CA PRO A 14 12.12 -20.85 -15.73
C PRO A 14 11.69 -21.83 -16.83
N THR A 15 10.43 -21.74 -17.27
CA THR A 15 9.81 -22.58 -18.29
C THR A 15 8.97 -21.77 -19.26
N GLY A 16 8.59 -22.35 -20.39
CA GLY A 16 7.81 -21.66 -21.42
C GLY A 16 8.57 -20.48 -22.01
N ASP A 17 7.95 -19.32 -22.00
CA ASP A 17 8.51 -18.06 -22.50
C ASP A 17 9.42 -17.37 -21.46
N GLN A 18 9.42 -17.83 -20.20
CA GLN A 18 10.17 -17.17 -19.12
C GLN A 18 11.67 -17.06 -19.39
N PRO A 19 12.39 -18.11 -19.88
CA PRO A 19 13.83 -18.02 -20.13
C PRO A 19 14.18 -16.91 -21.11
N GLU A 20 13.41 -16.77 -22.20
CA GLU A 20 13.62 -15.75 -23.22
C GLU A 20 13.27 -14.35 -22.70
N ALA A 21 12.15 -14.23 -22.00
CA ALA A 21 11.74 -12.97 -21.38
C ALA A 21 12.76 -12.49 -20.32
N ILE A 22 13.25 -13.37 -19.45
CA ILE A 22 14.28 -13.06 -18.46
C ILE A 22 15.57 -12.59 -19.16
N LYS A 23 16.01 -13.32 -20.18
CA LYS A 23 17.20 -12.96 -20.94
C LYS A 23 17.07 -11.60 -21.60
N SER A 24 15.99 -11.40 -22.37
CA SER A 24 15.72 -10.17 -23.10
C SER A 24 15.65 -8.95 -22.18
N LEU A 25 14.94 -9.04 -21.05
CA LEU A 25 14.82 -7.94 -20.08
C LEU A 25 16.15 -7.66 -19.37
N THR A 26 16.92 -8.72 -19.03
CA THR A 26 18.23 -8.56 -18.37
C THR A 26 19.22 -7.88 -19.31
N GLU A 27 19.36 -8.36 -20.55
CA GLU A 27 20.24 -7.76 -21.57
C GLU A 27 19.84 -6.30 -21.83
N GLY A 28 18.52 -6.00 -21.96
CA GLY A 28 18.05 -4.64 -22.15
C GLY A 28 18.40 -3.70 -20.99
N ILE A 29 18.38 -4.18 -19.74
CA ILE A 29 18.82 -3.41 -18.58
C ILE A 29 20.35 -3.18 -18.64
N GLU A 30 21.12 -4.20 -18.96
CA GLU A 30 22.59 -4.14 -19.07
C GLU A 30 23.04 -3.21 -20.20
N ASP A 31 22.30 -3.22 -21.32
CA ASP A 31 22.51 -2.32 -22.47
C ASP A 31 22.06 -0.88 -22.21
N GLY A 32 21.43 -0.62 -21.07
CA GLY A 32 21.03 0.73 -20.67
C GLY A 32 19.70 1.20 -21.27
N LEU A 33 18.86 0.32 -21.81
CA LEU A 33 17.53 0.68 -22.31
C LEU A 33 16.72 1.38 -21.21
N ARG A 34 16.06 2.48 -21.58
CA ARG A 34 15.32 3.33 -20.63
C ARG A 34 14.02 2.69 -20.18
N ALA A 35 13.29 2.09 -21.11
CA ALA A 35 11.97 1.51 -20.85
C ALA A 35 11.80 0.19 -21.58
N GLN A 36 11.24 -0.80 -20.89
CA GLN A 36 10.93 -2.11 -21.43
C GLN A 36 9.54 -2.55 -20.97
N VAL A 37 8.88 -3.42 -21.73
CA VAL A 37 7.56 -3.97 -21.38
C VAL A 37 7.63 -5.49 -21.31
N LEU A 38 7.12 -6.06 -20.20
CA LEU A 38 6.78 -7.47 -20.09
C LEU A 38 5.28 -7.64 -20.28
N VAL A 39 4.87 -8.13 -21.45
CA VAL A 39 3.48 -8.48 -21.74
C VAL A 39 3.23 -9.88 -21.21
N GLY A 40 2.76 -10.00 -19.97
CA GLY A 40 2.61 -11.29 -19.32
C GLY A 40 1.16 -11.61 -18.96
N VAL A 41 0.62 -12.71 -19.46
CA VAL A 41 -0.74 -13.14 -19.13
C VAL A 41 -0.89 -13.51 -17.65
N THR A 42 -2.12 -13.50 -17.16
CA THR A 42 -2.41 -13.93 -15.79
C THR A 42 -2.00 -15.40 -15.60
N GLY A 43 -1.20 -15.66 -14.55
CA GLY A 43 -0.73 -17.03 -14.25
C GLY A 43 0.50 -17.48 -15.02
N SER A 44 1.13 -16.63 -15.84
CA SER A 44 2.39 -16.97 -16.54
C SER A 44 3.64 -16.91 -15.65
N GLY A 45 3.52 -16.41 -14.39
CA GLY A 45 4.64 -16.30 -13.46
C GLY A 45 5.44 -15.01 -13.62
N LYS A 46 4.80 -13.87 -13.90
CA LYS A 46 5.45 -12.55 -14.03
C LYS A 46 6.34 -12.19 -12.84
N THR A 47 5.88 -12.46 -11.61
CA THR A 47 6.66 -12.19 -10.39
C THR A 47 7.95 -13.02 -10.36
N PHE A 48 7.90 -14.26 -10.80
CA PHE A 48 9.07 -15.12 -10.89
C PHE A 48 10.07 -14.64 -11.96
N THR A 49 9.56 -14.18 -13.11
CA THR A 49 10.39 -13.54 -14.15
C THR A 49 11.08 -12.29 -13.61
N MET A 50 10.33 -11.41 -12.93
CA MET A 50 10.87 -10.23 -12.24
C MET A 50 11.98 -10.61 -11.24
N ALA A 51 11.74 -11.61 -10.39
CA ALA A 51 12.72 -12.06 -9.41
C ALA A 51 14.02 -12.56 -10.06
N ASN A 52 13.94 -13.31 -11.17
CA ASN A 52 15.11 -13.73 -11.92
C ASN A 52 15.88 -12.56 -12.54
N VAL A 53 15.18 -11.56 -13.09
CA VAL A 53 15.81 -10.33 -13.61
C VAL A 53 16.53 -9.58 -12.48
N ILE A 54 15.90 -9.42 -11.31
CA ILE A 54 16.52 -8.78 -10.12
C ILE A 54 17.81 -9.51 -9.72
N GLN A 55 17.76 -10.84 -9.66
CA GLN A 55 18.94 -11.65 -9.35
C GLN A 55 20.06 -11.45 -10.37
N ASN A 56 19.74 -11.43 -11.67
CA ASN A 56 20.74 -11.30 -12.73
C ASN A 56 21.41 -9.92 -12.68
N VAL A 57 20.63 -8.86 -12.51
CA VAL A 57 21.10 -7.47 -12.60
C VAL A 57 21.78 -6.99 -11.30
N GLN A 58 21.44 -7.56 -10.15
CA GLN A 58 22.11 -7.26 -8.86
C GLN A 58 22.05 -5.78 -8.44
N ARG A 59 20.91 -5.09 -8.67
CA ARG A 59 20.73 -3.66 -8.34
C ARG A 59 19.55 -3.46 -7.40
N PRO A 60 19.58 -2.45 -6.50
CA PRO A 60 18.42 -2.08 -5.68
C PRO A 60 17.18 -1.87 -6.55
N THR A 61 16.05 -2.34 -6.09
CA THR A 61 14.85 -2.44 -6.92
C THR A 61 13.64 -1.83 -6.24
N LEU A 62 12.92 -0.98 -6.97
CA LEU A 62 11.59 -0.48 -6.60
C LEU A 62 10.53 -1.22 -7.42
N VAL A 63 9.54 -1.79 -6.76
CA VAL A 63 8.36 -2.40 -7.39
C VAL A 63 7.13 -1.58 -7.02
N ILE A 64 6.46 -0.99 -8.00
CA ILE A 64 5.27 -0.15 -7.77
C ILE A 64 4.01 -0.91 -8.18
N ALA A 65 3.06 -1.02 -7.26
CA ALA A 65 1.74 -1.60 -7.49
C ALA A 65 0.63 -0.56 -7.26
N HIS A 66 -0.49 -0.69 -7.97
CA HIS A 66 -1.57 0.30 -7.93
C HIS A 66 -2.37 0.32 -6.62
N ASN A 67 -2.30 -0.70 -5.78
CA ASN A 67 -2.97 -0.74 -4.47
C ASN A 67 -2.17 -1.49 -3.40
N LYS A 68 -2.59 -1.30 -2.12
CA LYS A 68 -1.94 -1.91 -0.95
C LYS A 68 -1.98 -3.44 -0.97
N THR A 69 -3.09 -4.04 -1.39
CA THR A 69 -3.29 -5.49 -1.37
C THR A 69 -2.36 -6.20 -2.35
N LEU A 70 -2.26 -5.68 -3.57
CA LEU A 70 -1.34 -6.21 -4.57
C LEU A 70 0.12 -6.01 -4.14
N ALA A 71 0.45 -4.84 -3.60
CA ALA A 71 1.78 -4.59 -3.07
C ALA A 71 2.15 -5.57 -1.94
N ALA A 72 1.21 -5.88 -1.03
CA ALA A 72 1.42 -6.87 0.03
C ALA A 72 1.64 -8.28 -0.53
N GLN A 73 0.84 -8.69 -1.52
CA GLN A 73 1.01 -9.97 -2.19
C GLN A 73 2.39 -10.08 -2.85
N LEU A 74 2.79 -9.09 -3.64
CA LEU A 74 4.10 -9.05 -4.30
C LEU A 74 5.25 -9.06 -3.29
N CYS A 75 5.10 -8.31 -2.19
CA CYS A 75 6.10 -8.28 -1.13
C CYS A 75 6.30 -9.66 -0.50
N ASN A 76 5.21 -10.40 -0.24
CA ASN A 76 5.30 -11.74 0.32
C ASN A 76 5.91 -12.73 -0.68
N GLU A 77 5.49 -12.72 -1.95
CA GLU A 77 6.08 -13.56 -3.00
C GLU A 77 7.59 -13.29 -3.16
N LEU A 78 8.00 -12.01 -3.15
CA LEU A 78 9.42 -11.65 -3.23
C LEU A 78 10.21 -12.01 -1.96
N ARG A 79 9.61 -11.96 -0.76
CA ARG A 79 10.24 -12.46 0.47
C ARG A 79 10.50 -13.95 0.44
N GLU A 80 9.59 -14.73 -0.14
CA GLU A 80 9.80 -16.17 -0.37
C GLU A 80 10.94 -16.43 -1.34
N PHE A 81 11.07 -15.61 -2.38
CA PHE A 81 12.15 -15.72 -3.37
C PHE A 81 13.49 -15.20 -2.85
N PHE A 82 13.53 -14.24 -1.95
CA PHE A 82 14.74 -13.59 -1.43
C PHE A 82 14.81 -13.58 0.10
N PRO A 83 14.83 -14.75 0.76
CA PRO A 83 14.78 -14.83 2.22
C PRO A 83 16.02 -14.25 2.93
N GLU A 84 17.16 -14.17 2.25
CA GLU A 84 18.42 -13.63 2.78
C GLU A 84 18.59 -12.13 2.51
N ASN A 85 17.75 -11.55 1.62
CA ASN A 85 17.82 -10.17 1.20
C ASN A 85 16.75 -9.31 1.89
N ARG A 86 16.82 -8.01 1.77
CA ARG A 86 15.81 -7.12 2.32
C ARG A 86 14.69 -6.86 1.32
N VAL A 87 13.50 -7.37 1.63
CA VAL A 87 12.28 -7.09 0.89
C VAL A 87 11.34 -6.30 1.78
N GLU A 88 11.24 -5.03 1.49
CA GLU A 88 10.54 -4.03 2.30
C GLU A 88 9.19 -3.66 1.70
N TYR A 89 8.28 -3.19 2.56
CA TYR A 89 6.93 -2.80 2.18
C TYR A 89 6.70 -1.32 2.46
N PHE A 90 6.32 -0.56 1.43
CA PHE A 90 6.13 0.89 1.55
C PHE A 90 4.81 1.35 0.93
N VAL A 91 3.79 1.50 1.75
CA VAL A 91 2.46 1.97 1.31
C VAL A 91 1.98 3.12 2.18
N SER A 92 0.82 3.69 1.87
CA SER A 92 0.20 4.70 2.74
C SER A 92 -0.09 4.09 4.12
N TYR A 93 0.38 4.76 5.18
CA TYR A 93 0.25 4.31 6.58
C TYR A 93 -1.09 4.69 7.23
N TYR A 94 -2.02 5.26 6.47
CA TYR A 94 -3.35 5.58 6.96
C TYR A 94 -4.30 4.38 6.80
N ASP A 95 -4.94 3.93 7.89
CA ASP A 95 -6.09 3.02 7.85
C ASP A 95 -7.32 3.77 7.40
N TYR A 96 -7.51 4.97 7.92
CA TYR A 96 -8.50 5.94 7.52
C TYR A 96 -7.82 7.26 7.21
N TYR A 97 -8.19 7.90 6.11
CA TYR A 97 -7.67 9.21 5.72
C TYR A 97 -8.76 10.08 5.12
N GLN A 98 -9.18 11.09 5.87
CA GLN A 98 -9.99 12.19 5.38
C GLN A 98 -9.07 13.41 5.21
N PRO A 99 -8.73 13.78 3.98
CA PRO A 99 -7.89 14.95 3.77
C PRO A 99 -8.62 16.22 4.16
N GLU A 100 -7.87 17.16 4.76
CA GLU A 100 -8.36 18.51 4.98
C GLU A 100 -8.89 19.10 3.66
N SER A 101 -10.11 19.64 3.67
CA SER A 101 -10.71 20.22 2.48
C SER A 101 -11.72 21.32 2.85
N TYR A 102 -11.98 22.21 1.89
CA TYR A 102 -13.01 23.21 2.01
C TYR A 102 -13.92 23.20 0.80
N ILE A 103 -15.23 23.22 1.05
CA ILE A 103 -16.28 23.21 0.03
C ILE A 103 -16.94 24.60 0.02
N PRO A 104 -16.55 25.49 -0.92
CA PRO A 104 -17.05 26.88 -0.92
C PRO A 104 -18.56 27.01 -1.09
N SER A 105 -19.19 26.09 -1.84
CA SER A 105 -20.63 26.14 -2.13
C SER A 105 -21.52 25.95 -0.89
N THR A 106 -21.01 25.27 0.14
CA THR A 106 -21.72 25.00 1.40
C THR A 106 -21.06 25.62 2.61
N ASP A 107 -19.98 26.41 2.41
CA ASP A 107 -19.13 26.98 3.47
C ASP A 107 -18.74 25.89 4.51
N THR A 108 -18.37 24.72 4.02
CA THR A 108 -18.07 23.58 4.88
C THR A 108 -16.56 23.31 4.90
N TYR A 109 -15.96 23.50 6.07
CA TYR A 109 -14.59 23.08 6.32
C TYR A 109 -14.58 21.65 6.88
N ILE A 110 -13.84 20.79 6.23
CA ILE A 110 -13.62 19.40 6.64
C ILE A 110 -12.23 19.34 7.23
N GLU A 111 -12.16 19.08 8.52
CA GLU A 111 -10.88 18.92 9.21
C GLU A 111 -10.19 17.62 8.76
N LYS A 112 -8.84 17.65 8.78
CA LYS A 112 -8.04 16.46 8.54
C LYS A 112 -8.32 15.45 9.65
N ASP A 113 -8.84 14.29 9.27
CA ASP A 113 -9.03 13.15 10.16
C ASP A 113 -8.24 11.95 9.64
N LEU A 114 -7.49 11.31 10.51
CA LEU A 114 -6.62 10.19 10.11
C LEU A 114 -6.44 9.20 11.26
N SER A 115 -6.35 7.94 10.87
CA SER A 115 -5.90 6.87 11.75
C SER A 115 -4.62 6.29 11.17
N ILE A 116 -3.53 6.40 11.92
CA ILE A 116 -2.24 5.85 11.53
C ILE A 116 -2.19 4.38 11.90
N ASN A 117 -1.72 3.57 10.97
CA ASN A 117 -1.39 2.18 11.22
C ASN A 117 0.07 2.07 11.65
N ASP A 118 0.30 1.81 12.93
CA ASP A 118 1.66 1.72 13.50
C ASP A 118 2.51 0.64 12.85
N GLU A 119 1.89 -0.46 12.41
CA GLU A 119 2.60 -1.55 11.73
C GLU A 119 3.11 -1.10 10.36
N ILE A 120 2.26 -0.40 9.58
CA ILE A 120 2.67 0.12 8.27
C ILE A 120 3.70 1.24 8.44
N ASP A 121 3.56 2.09 9.46
CA ASP A 121 4.53 3.14 9.73
C ASP A 121 5.91 2.56 10.07
N LYS A 122 5.97 1.52 10.90
CA LYS A 122 7.18 0.74 11.16
C LYS A 122 7.82 0.20 9.88
N LEU A 123 7.02 -0.39 8.99
CA LEU A 123 7.52 -0.93 7.72
C LEU A 123 8.08 0.16 6.79
N ARG A 124 7.52 1.36 6.82
CA ARG A 124 8.04 2.52 6.08
C ARG A 124 9.41 2.96 6.61
N HIS A 125 9.55 3.03 7.94
CA HIS A 125 10.86 3.32 8.57
C HIS A 125 11.87 2.20 8.27
N SER A 126 11.46 0.93 8.30
CA SER A 126 12.30 -0.19 7.92
C SER A 126 12.83 -0.04 6.49
N ALA A 127 11.97 0.34 5.54
CA ALA A 127 12.35 0.53 4.14
C ALA A 127 13.43 1.62 3.96
N THR A 128 13.24 2.79 4.59
CA THR A 128 14.21 3.89 4.49
C THR A 128 15.54 3.58 5.19
N CYS A 129 15.50 2.90 6.35
CA CYS A 129 16.70 2.43 7.03
C CYS A 129 17.46 1.38 6.19
N SER A 130 16.76 0.41 5.61
CA SER A 130 17.36 -0.62 4.76
C SER A 130 18.05 -0.03 3.54
N LEU A 131 17.46 0.97 2.89
CA LEU A 131 18.08 1.69 1.77
C LEU A 131 19.35 2.46 2.16
N ALA A 132 19.44 2.92 3.42
CA ALA A 132 20.63 3.57 3.95
C ALA A 132 21.79 2.58 4.24
N GLU A 133 21.45 1.37 4.69
CA GLU A 133 22.42 0.42 5.24
C GLU A 133 22.88 -0.64 4.24
N ARG A 134 22.02 -0.99 3.25
CA ARG A 134 22.22 -2.16 2.37
C ARG A 134 22.06 -1.81 0.90
N ASN A 135 22.72 -2.58 0.04
CA ASN A 135 22.59 -2.50 -1.42
C ASN A 135 21.68 -3.57 -2.04
N ASP A 136 21.28 -4.59 -1.26
CA ASP A 136 20.46 -5.71 -1.68
C ASP A 136 19.02 -5.54 -1.16
N VAL A 137 18.40 -4.42 -1.54
CA VAL A 137 17.07 -4.01 -1.07
C VAL A 137 16.08 -4.01 -2.23
N ILE A 138 14.95 -4.67 -2.02
CA ILE A 138 13.76 -4.58 -2.86
C ILE A 138 12.68 -3.85 -2.05
N VAL A 139 12.17 -2.74 -2.54
CA VAL A 139 11.03 -2.06 -1.91
C VAL A 139 9.79 -2.25 -2.78
N VAL A 140 8.78 -2.89 -2.23
CA VAL A 140 7.46 -3.01 -2.86
C VAL A 140 6.56 -1.91 -2.33
N ALA A 141 6.16 -1.01 -3.21
CA ALA A 141 5.44 0.20 -2.85
C ALA A 141 4.08 0.31 -3.56
N SER A 142 3.16 1.03 -2.94
CA SER A 142 2.01 1.59 -3.68
C SER A 142 2.39 2.95 -4.28
N VAL A 143 1.48 3.57 -5.03
CA VAL A 143 1.67 4.92 -5.60
C VAL A 143 1.98 5.98 -4.51
N SER A 144 1.80 5.67 -3.23
CA SER A 144 2.22 6.54 -2.13
C SER A 144 3.73 6.84 -2.11
N CYS A 145 4.56 6.09 -2.83
CA CYS A 145 5.99 6.34 -2.96
C CYS A 145 6.35 7.67 -3.64
N ILE A 146 5.42 8.29 -4.38
CA ILE A 146 5.61 9.59 -5.02
C ILE A 146 5.19 10.78 -4.13
N TYR A 147 4.67 10.52 -2.93
CA TYR A 147 4.32 11.57 -1.96
C TYR A 147 5.52 12.00 -1.14
N GLY A 148 5.44 13.25 -0.64
CA GLY A 148 6.49 13.85 0.15
C GLY A 148 6.91 13.03 1.36
N LEU A 149 8.22 12.91 1.52
CA LEU A 149 8.93 12.48 2.72
C LEU A 149 9.91 13.58 3.13
N GLY A 150 10.56 13.45 4.29
CA GLY A 150 11.70 14.30 4.65
C GLY A 150 12.88 14.11 3.69
N ALA A 151 13.77 15.10 3.65
CA ALA A 151 14.99 15.02 2.85
C ALA A 151 15.86 13.85 3.31
N PRO A 152 16.32 12.95 2.41
CA PRO A 152 17.18 11.82 2.79
C PRO A 152 18.47 12.25 3.51
N GLU A 153 19.09 13.32 3.01
CA GLU A 153 20.32 13.85 3.59
C GLU A 153 20.12 14.29 5.05
N GLU A 154 19.00 14.94 5.35
CA GLU A 154 18.65 15.34 6.72
C GLU A 154 18.37 14.12 7.59
N TYR A 155 17.57 13.19 7.08
CA TYR A 155 17.22 11.98 7.79
C TYR A 155 18.43 11.14 8.17
N PHE A 156 19.40 11.01 7.24
CA PHE A 156 20.63 10.27 7.49
C PHE A 156 21.62 11.05 8.37
N ALA A 157 21.72 12.38 8.21
CA ALA A 157 22.58 13.22 9.03
C ALA A 157 22.12 13.27 10.50
N LEU A 158 20.82 13.09 10.75
CA LEU A 158 20.25 13.03 12.08
C LEU A 158 20.41 11.66 12.76
N ALA A 159 20.88 10.64 12.07
CA ALA A 159 21.14 9.33 12.68
C ALA A 159 22.20 9.46 13.77
N ILE A 160 21.95 8.84 14.92
CA ILE A 160 22.87 8.81 16.05
C ILE A 160 23.77 7.58 15.88
N SER A 161 25.04 7.80 15.56
CA SER A 161 26.05 6.73 15.51
C SER A 161 26.61 6.51 16.91
N ILE A 162 26.60 5.28 17.41
CA ILE A 162 27.11 4.88 18.73
C ILE A 162 28.04 3.70 18.53
N ARG A 163 29.25 3.80 19.07
CA ARG A 163 30.24 2.72 19.04
C ARG A 163 30.72 2.36 20.44
N GLU A 164 31.07 1.10 20.67
CA GLU A 164 31.76 0.71 21.89
C GLU A 164 33.07 1.50 22.01
N GLY A 165 33.32 2.06 23.20
CA GLY A 165 34.48 2.91 23.47
C GLY A 165 34.29 4.39 23.10
N ASP A 166 33.14 4.80 22.56
CA ASP A 166 32.86 6.21 22.31
C ASP A 166 32.77 6.99 23.65
N SER A 167 33.39 8.16 23.69
CA SER A 167 33.17 9.15 24.75
C SER A 167 31.87 9.89 24.47
N LEU A 168 30.81 9.43 25.08
CA LEU A 168 29.45 9.93 24.92
C LEU A 168 28.76 9.99 26.28
N ASP A 169 28.41 11.21 26.72
CA ASP A 169 27.61 11.37 27.94
C ASP A 169 26.19 10.82 27.73
N ARG A 170 25.73 10.06 28.74
CA ARG A 170 24.36 9.50 28.75
C ARG A 170 23.29 10.57 28.57
N ASP A 171 23.43 11.72 29.22
CA ASP A 171 22.48 12.81 29.14
C ASP A 171 22.53 13.51 27.78
N GLU A 172 23.68 13.51 27.11
CA GLU A 172 23.80 13.93 25.72
C GLU A 172 23.07 12.99 24.77
N LEU A 173 23.21 11.66 24.96
CA LEU A 173 22.47 10.68 24.18
C LEU A 173 20.94 10.87 24.34
N MET A 174 20.47 11.07 25.56
CA MET A 174 19.03 11.32 25.82
C MET A 174 18.54 12.58 25.11
N ARG A 175 19.28 13.68 25.16
CA ARG A 175 18.93 14.91 24.44
C ARG A 175 18.89 14.69 22.93
N LYS A 176 19.87 13.96 22.39
CA LYS A 176 19.87 13.57 20.97
C LYS A 176 18.63 12.74 20.62
N LEU A 177 18.23 11.76 21.43
CA LEU A 177 17.05 10.96 21.18
C LEU A 177 15.76 11.78 21.15
N VAL A 178 15.57 12.68 22.11
CA VAL A 178 14.40 13.58 22.14
C VAL A 178 14.35 14.47 20.89
N SER A 179 15.48 15.06 20.49
CA SER A 179 15.54 15.89 19.26
C SER A 179 15.33 15.07 17.96
N ARG A 180 15.41 13.73 18.00
CA ARG A 180 15.07 12.81 16.92
C ARG A 180 13.65 12.25 17.05
N GLN A 181 12.80 12.88 17.88
CA GLN A 181 11.39 12.54 18.08
C GLN A 181 11.18 11.20 18.81
N TYR A 182 12.16 10.72 19.60
CA TYR A 182 11.94 9.60 20.52
C TYR A 182 11.31 10.09 21.82
N GLU A 183 10.32 9.38 22.31
CA GLU A 183 9.68 9.66 23.59
C GLU A 183 10.36 8.91 24.73
N ARG A 184 10.54 9.56 25.88
CA ARG A 184 10.97 8.84 27.08
C ARG A 184 9.80 8.12 27.73
N LYS A 185 9.84 6.79 27.80
CA LYS A 185 8.80 5.94 28.40
C LYS A 185 9.42 4.89 29.31
N ASP A 186 9.53 5.20 30.59
CA ASP A 186 10.17 4.31 31.56
C ASP A 186 9.31 3.10 31.94
N ILE A 187 7.96 3.17 31.81
CA ILE A 187 6.99 2.13 32.17
C ILE A 187 6.44 1.43 30.92
N ASP A 188 5.87 2.20 29.99
CA ASP A 188 5.25 1.69 28.77
C ASP A 188 6.26 1.81 27.61
N PHE A 189 7.25 0.94 27.59
CA PHE A 189 8.32 0.93 26.62
C PHE A 189 7.82 0.39 25.28
N THR A 190 7.63 1.28 24.32
CA THR A 190 7.06 0.98 23.01
C THR A 190 7.98 1.44 21.88
N ARG A 191 7.65 1.13 20.64
CA ARG A 191 8.35 1.60 19.44
C ARG A 191 8.54 3.14 19.45
N ALA A 192 9.62 3.62 18.89
CA ALA A 192 9.99 5.05 18.85
C ALA A 192 10.10 5.69 20.25
N SER A 193 10.48 4.89 21.26
CA SER A 193 10.73 5.39 22.61
C SER A 193 12.07 4.93 23.16
N PHE A 194 12.49 5.55 24.26
CA PHE A 194 13.63 5.10 25.04
C PHE A 194 13.32 5.15 26.53
N ARG A 195 14.05 4.34 27.29
CA ARG A 195 13.99 4.35 28.76
C ARG A 195 15.38 4.29 29.38
N VAL A 196 15.49 4.74 30.60
CA VAL A 196 16.77 4.84 31.31
C VAL A 196 16.69 4.12 32.66
N ARG A 197 17.66 3.26 32.92
CA ARG A 197 17.79 2.54 34.19
C ARG A 197 19.24 2.55 34.68
N GLY A 198 19.55 3.47 35.58
CA GLY A 198 20.94 3.68 36.03
C GLY A 198 21.83 4.13 34.87
N ASP A 199 22.89 3.40 34.62
CA ASP A 199 23.86 3.66 33.55
C ASP A 199 23.49 2.94 32.24
N VAL A 200 22.24 2.54 32.06
CA VAL A 200 21.75 1.84 30.87
C VAL A 200 20.67 2.67 30.19
N VAL A 201 20.83 2.91 28.88
CA VAL A 201 19.82 3.47 28.00
C VAL A 201 19.32 2.39 27.04
N GLU A 202 18.04 2.12 27.09
CA GLU A 202 17.38 1.19 26.20
C GLU A 202 16.57 1.96 25.17
N ILE A 203 16.80 1.71 23.89
CA ILE A 203 16.23 2.44 22.75
C ILE A 203 15.44 1.48 21.90
N PHE A 204 14.16 1.76 21.68
CA PHE A 204 13.32 0.97 20.79
C PHE A 204 13.19 1.68 19.43
N PRO A 205 13.91 1.21 18.39
CA PRO A 205 13.92 1.88 17.09
C PRO A 205 12.54 2.00 16.46
N ALA A 206 12.29 3.07 15.70
CA ALA A 206 11.05 3.24 14.95
C ALA A 206 10.83 2.18 13.86
N SER A 207 11.90 1.56 13.38
CA SER A 207 11.92 0.54 12.32
C SER A 207 11.70 -0.90 12.84
N ASN A 208 11.58 -1.11 14.15
CA ASN A 208 11.53 -2.46 14.74
C ASN A 208 10.40 -2.59 15.77
N ASP A 209 9.90 -3.80 16.01
CA ASP A 209 8.85 -4.11 16.99
C ASP A 209 9.22 -5.26 17.94
N SER A 210 10.33 -5.93 17.69
CA SER A 210 10.73 -7.13 18.42
C SER A 210 12.11 -7.02 19.06
N ILE A 211 12.91 -6.05 18.59
CA ILE A 211 14.30 -5.86 19.04
C ILE A 211 14.48 -4.42 19.48
N TYR A 212 15.08 -4.22 20.66
CA TYR A 212 15.53 -2.93 21.12
C TYR A 212 17.04 -2.93 21.33
N ILE A 213 17.63 -1.75 21.29
CA ILE A 213 19.08 -1.54 21.51
C ILE A 213 19.31 -1.15 22.96
N ARG A 214 20.21 -1.85 23.61
CA ARG A 214 20.67 -1.55 24.97
C ARG A 214 22.09 -0.99 24.89
N VAL A 215 22.28 0.23 25.40
CA VAL A 215 23.58 0.90 25.52
C VAL A 215 23.93 0.98 27.01
N GLU A 216 25.02 0.35 27.41
CA GLU A 216 25.54 0.33 28.77
C GLU A 216 26.71 1.31 28.87
N PHE A 217 26.70 2.16 29.88
CA PHE A 217 27.71 3.19 30.09
C PHE A 217 28.58 2.88 31.33
N PHE A 218 29.85 3.24 31.24
CA PHE A 218 30.73 3.35 32.40
C PHE A 218 31.28 4.78 32.49
N GLY A 219 30.65 5.60 33.38
CA GLY A 219 30.88 7.06 33.35
C GLY A 219 30.38 7.67 32.04
N ASP A 220 31.26 8.38 31.32
CA ASP A 220 31.01 9.02 30.05
C ASP A 220 31.51 8.20 28.84
N GLU A 221 31.69 6.88 29.02
CA GLU A 221 32.13 5.97 27.97
C GLU A 221 31.08 4.89 27.70
N VAL A 222 30.85 4.58 26.43
CA VAL A 222 29.99 3.47 26.00
C VAL A 222 30.73 2.16 26.20
N GLU A 223 30.39 1.42 27.26
CA GLU A 223 31.06 0.15 27.60
C GLU A 223 30.60 -0.98 26.69
N LYS A 224 29.28 -1.03 26.38
CA LYS A 224 28.69 -2.14 25.63
C LYS A 224 27.41 -1.77 24.91
N ILE A 225 27.22 -2.36 23.71
CA ILE A 225 26.01 -2.24 22.93
C ILE A 225 25.45 -3.64 22.65
N SER A 226 24.15 -3.83 22.86
CA SER A 226 23.48 -5.12 22.65
C SER A 226 22.14 -4.95 21.96
N GLU A 227 21.84 -5.84 21.01
CA GLU A 227 20.46 -6.09 20.56
C GLU A 227 19.77 -7.00 21.57
N CYS A 228 18.60 -6.62 22.03
CA CYS A 228 17.84 -7.36 22.99
C CYS A 228 16.46 -7.70 22.46
N ASP A 229 15.99 -8.92 22.71
CA ASP A 229 14.63 -9.34 22.42
C ASP A 229 13.63 -8.61 23.34
N PHE A 230 12.62 -8.00 22.75
CA PHE A 230 11.67 -7.17 23.49
C PHE A 230 10.84 -7.96 24.51
N VAL A 231 10.44 -9.19 24.17
CA VAL A 231 9.56 -10.01 25.03
C VAL A 231 10.34 -10.59 26.21
N THR A 232 11.54 -11.11 25.95
CA THR A 232 12.35 -11.79 26.98
C THR A 232 13.32 -10.85 27.70
N GLY A 233 13.64 -9.70 27.12
CA GLY A 233 14.67 -8.77 27.62
C GLY A 233 16.10 -9.30 27.51
N LYS A 234 16.31 -10.46 26.87
CA LYS A 234 17.62 -11.09 26.76
C LYS A 234 18.42 -10.53 25.59
N PRO A 235 19.73 -10.35 25.73
CA PRO A 235 20.59 -9.98 24.59
C PRO A 235 20.62 -11.11 23.58
N ILE A 236 20.42 -10.73 22.29
CA ILE A 236 20.50 -11.61 21.12
C ILE A 236 21.91 -11.54 20.54
N ASN A 237 22.38 -10.30 20.31
CA ASN A 237 23.69 -10.02 19.70
C ASN A 237 24.40 -8.92 20.49
N ARG A 238 25.75 -8.95 20.47
CA ARG A 238 26.59 -7.82 20.87
C ARG A 238 27.00 -7.06 19.61
N LEU A 239 26.88 -5.75 19.64
CA LEU A 239 27.24 -4.85 18.53
C LEU A 239 28.45 -4.03 18.90
N SER A 240 29.39 -3.86 17.97
CA SER A 240 30.48 -2.89 18.09
C SER A 240 30.05 -1.47 17.68
N HIS A 241 28.97 -1.36 16.91
CA HIS A 241 28.45 -0.10 16.38
C HIS A 241 26.95 -0.24 16.09
N VAL A 242 26.18 0.82 16.32
CA VAL A 242 24.77 0.94 15.91
C VAL A 242 24.47 2.35 15.42
N ALA A 243 23.61 2.46 14.42
CA ALA A 243 23.01 3.73 13.98
C ALA A 243 21.54 3.77 14.40
N ILE A 244 21.14 4.79 15.15
CA ILE A 244 19.75 5.03 15.54
C ILE A 244 19.18 6.13 14.64
N PHE A 245 18.27 5.77 13.75
CA PHE A 245 17.61 6.71 12.85
C PHE A 245 16.49 7.48 13.56
N PRO A 246 16.11 8.68 13.09
CA PRO A 246 15.01 9.44 13.67
C PRO A 246 13.68 8.67 13.71
N ALA A 247 12.87 8.94 14.72
CA ALA A 247 11.54 8.32 14.88
C ALA A 247 10.50 8.91 13.90
N SER A 248 10.82 9.96 13.18
CA SER A 248 9.98 10.58 12.14
C SER A 248 10.80 10.89 10.89
N HIS A 249 10.23 10.69 9.71
CA HIS A 249 10.85 11.12 8.45
C HIS A 249 10.92 12.66 8.31
N TYR A 250 10.14 13.39 9.10
CA TYR A 250 10.11 14.86 9.14
C TYR A 250 10.91 15.45 10.31
N ALA A 251 11.78 14.68 10.94
CA ALA A 251 12.67 15.21 11.96
C ALA A 251 13.60 16.27 11.37
N VAL A 252 13.74 17.40 12.06
CA VAL A 252 14.56 18.55 11.65
C VAL A 252 15.47 18.94 12.81
N GLY A 253 16.71 19.31 12.51
CA GLY A 253 17.63 19.81 13.54
C GLY A 253 17.18 21.15 14.12
N ASP A 254 17.37 21.32 15.44
CA ASP A 254 16.88 22.46 16.21
C ASP A 254 17.28 23.83 15.64
N GLU A 255 18.48 23.97 15.10
CA GLU A 255 18.98 25.22 14.49
C GLU A 255 18.17 25.63 13.26
N LYS A 256 17.67 24.65 12.48
CA LYS A 256 16.86 24.88 11.27
C LYS A 256 15.41 25.20 11.61
N ILE A 257 14.88 24.70 12.71
CA ILE A 257 13.51 24.93 13.13
C ILE A 257 13.28 26.44 13.30
N GLU A 258 14.07 27.13 14.13
CA GLU A 258 13.87 28.55 14.40
C GLU A 258 14.02 29.43 13.16
N ALA A 259 14.97 29.11 12.27
CA ALA A 259 15.12 29.81 11.00
C ALA A 259 13.89 29.59 10.08
N SER A 260 13.34 28.37 10.06
CA SER A 260 12.14 28.04 9.29
C SER A 260 10.90 28.75 9.83
N LEU A 261 10.73 28.78 11.15
CA LEU A 261 9.60 29.49 11.80
C LEU A 261 9.59 30.97 11.45
N LYS A 262 10.75 31.66 11.45
CA LYS A 262 10.86 33.06 11.03
C LYS A 262 10.45 33.26 9.57
N ARG A 263 10.81 32.34 8.69
CA ARG A 263 10.42 32.41 7.26
C ARG A 263 8.92 32.18 7.09
N ILE A 264 8.33 31.20 7.79
CA ILE A 264 6.89 30.95 7.78
C ILE A 264 6.13 32.20 8.28
N GLU A 265 6.60 32.83 9.36
CA GLU A 265 6.00 34.04 9.91
C GLU A 265 6.07 35.23 8.92
N SER A 266 7.19 35.38 8.21
CA SER A 266 7.35 36.39 7.17
C SER A 266 6.37 36.18 6.02
N ASP A 267 6.31 34.96 5.45
CA ASP A 267 5.42 34.61 4.35
C ASP A 267 3.93 34.77 4.78
N MET A 268 3.61 34.38 6.02
CA MET A 268 2.26 34.59 6.59
C MET A 268 1.87 36.07 6.58
N ARG A 269 2.75 36.94 7.05
CA ARG A 269 2.47 38.41 7.09
C ARG A 269 2.27 38.95 5.67
N GLU A 270 3.10 38.54 4.73
CA GLU A 270 2.98 38.98 3.34
C GLU A 270 1.67 38.51 2.70
N GLU A 271 1.28 37.25 2.90
CA GLU A 271 0.04 36.68 2.35
C GLU A 271 -1.20 37.30 3.01
N VAL A 272 -1.18 37.55 4.33
CA VAL A 272 -2.26 38.26 5.05
C VAL A 272 -2.46 39.66 4.51
N GLU A 273 -1.38 40.44 4.30
CA GLU A 273 -1.48 41.77 3.71
C GLU A 273 -1.95 41.75 2.25
N ALA A 274 -1.55 40.75 1.48
CA ALA A 274 -2.05 40.55 0.11
C ALA A 274 -3.56 40.26 0.07
N LEU A 275 -4.07 39.46 1.01
CA LEU A 275 -5.51 39.16 1.15
C LEU A 275 -6.29 40.42 1.57
N LYS A 276 -5.79 41.21 2.52
CA LYS A 276 -6.40 42.49 2.94
C LYS A 276 -6.50 43.46 1.78
N LYS A 277 -5.46 43.59 0.96
CA LYS A 277 -5.47 44.46 -0.25
C LYS A 277 -6.51 44.01 -1.30
N GLN A 278 -6.95 42.76 -1.26
CA GLN A 278 -8.00 42.18 -2.11
C GLN A 278 -9.39 42.25 -1.45
N ASP A 279 -9.51 42.92 -0.30
CA ASP A 279 -10.73 43.00 0.51
C ASP A 279 -11.25 41.66 1.05
N LYS A 280 -10.35 40.67 1.15
CA LYS A 280 -10.60 39.33 1.69
C LYS A 280 -10.26 39.30 3.20
N LEU A 281 -11.04 40.04 4.00
CA LEU A 281 -10.71 40.24 5.40
C LEU A 281 -10.91 38.97 6.26
N LEU A 282 -11.90 38.16 5.93
CA LEU A 282 -12.18 36.89 6.63
C LEU A 282 -11.07 35.87 6.37
N GLU A 283 -10.65 35.72 5.12
CA GLU A 283 -9.57 34.85 4.74
C GLU A 283 -8.24 35.28 5.37
N ALA A 284 -7.98 36.55 5.41
CA ALA A 284 -6.80 37.13 6.07
C ALA A 284 -6.78 36.83 7.58
N GLN A 285 -7.92 36.92 8.23
CA GLN A 285 -8.04 36.59 9.66
C GLN A 285 -7.86 35.09 9.93
N ARG A 286 -8.50 34.26 9.12
CA ARG A 286 -8.36 32.76 9.19
C ARG A 286 -6.90 32.35 9.06
N LEU A 287 -6.21 32.88 8.03
CA LEU A 287 -4.82 32.57 7.77
C LEU A 287 -3.90 32.97 8.92
N LEU A 288 -4.10 34.21 9.45
CA LEU A 288 -3.34 34.72 10.59
C LEU A 288 -3.51 33.82 11.81
N GLN A 289 -4.76 33.53 12.20
CA GLN A 289 -5.05 32.73 13.39
C GLN A 289 -4.50 31.33 13.30
N ARG A 290 -4.75 30.65 12.18
CA ARG A 290 -4.32 29.27 11.98
C ARG A 290 -2.81 29.16 11.98
N THR A 291 -2.12 29.99 11.18
CA THR A 291 -0.67 29.91 11.07
C THR A 291 0.03 30.32 12.36
N SER A 292 -0.48 31.32 13.08
CA SER A 292 0.07 31.71 14.40
C SER A 292 -0.03 30.58 15.41
N TYR A 293 -1.17 29.90 15.46
CA TYR A 293 -1.35 28.71 16.30
C TYR A 293 -0.40 27.57 15.91
N ASP A 294 -0.27 27.26 14.63
CA ASP A 294 0.65 26.22 14.14
C ASP A 294 2.11 26.56 14.51
N LEU A 295 2.53 27.83 14.40
CA LEU A 295 3.86 28.29 14.80
C LEU A 295 4.12 28.14 16.30
N GLU A 296 3.14 28.46 17.14
CA GLU A 296 3.23 28.27 18.59
C GLU A 296 3.39 26.79 18.95
N MET A 297 2.56 25.93 18.36
CA MET A 297 2.64 24.47 18.57
C MET A 297 4.00 23.92 18.18
N ILE A 298 4.56 24.34 17.03
CA ILE A 298 5.88 23.87 16.60
C ILE A 298 6.98 24.35 17.57
N ARG A 299 6.90 25.58 18.13
CA ARG A 299 7.87 26.07 19.11
C ARG A 299 7.83 25.29 20.42
N GLU A 300 6.63 25.02 20.94
CA GLU A 300 6.44 24.42 22.26
C GLU A 300 6.62 22.90 22.25
N ILE A 301 6.14 22.22 21.19
CA ILE A 301 6.05 20.76 21.14
C ILE A 301 6.91 20.17 20.00
N GLY A 302 7.43 21.01 19.09
CA GLY A 302 8.16 20.56 17.89
C GLY A 302 7.25 20.04 16.77
N TYR A 303 5.94 20.11 16.91
CA TYR A 303 4.98 19.53 15.97
C TYR A 303 3.65 20.33 15.96
N CYS A 304 2.96 20.35 14.81
CA CYS A 304 1.56 20.77 14.69
C CYS A 304 0.77 19.87 13.75
N SER A 305 -0.57 19.85 13.87
CA SER A 305 -1.43 19.14 12.93
C SER A 305 -1.32 19.77 11.53
N GLY A 306 -0.82 18.97 10.55
CA GLY A 306 -0.58 19.45 9.19
C GLY A 306 0.81 20.09 9.01
N VAL A 307 1.80 19.76 9.86
CA VAL A 307 3.19 20.23 9.75
C VAL A 307 3.78 20.02 8.37
N GLU A 308 3.34 18.99 7.65
CA GLU A 308 3.74 18.70 6.28
C GLU A 308 3.45 19.85 5.30
N ASN A 309 2.47 20.72 5.57
CA ASN A 309 2.20 21.91 4.75
C ASN A 309 3.30 22.98 4.82
N TYR A 310 4.19 22.86 5.79
CA TYR A 310 5.36 23.70 5.99
C TYR A 310 6.67 23.01 5.58
N SER A 311 6.63 21.79 5.02
CA SER A 311 7.82 20.95 4.72
C SER A 311 8.88 21.70 3.93
N ARG A 312 8.51 22.53 2.93
CA ARG A 312 9.48 23.25 2.09
C ARG A 312 10.42 24.18 2.90
N TYR A 313 9.96 24.72 4.04
CA TYR A 313 10.78 25.59 4.87
C TYR A 313 11.83 24.78 5.64
N PHE A 314 11.44 23.60 6.10
CA PHE A 314 12.31 22.67 6.81
C PHE A 314 13.33 22.02 5.89
N ASP A 315 12.91 21.64 4.66
CA ASP A 315 13.77 21.04 3.64
C ASP A 315 14.66 22.08 2.92
N GLY A 316 14.40 23.38 3.12
CA GLY A 316 15.13 24.45 2.43
C GLY A 316 14.79 24.62 0.95
N ARG A 317 13.72 23.98 0.45
CA ARG A 317 13.26 24.07 -0.95
C ARG A 317 12.68 25.45 -1.27
N LYS A 318 12.76 25.82 -2.55
CA LYS A 318 12.10 27.00 -3.09
C LYS A 318 10.62 26.72 -3.39
N PRO A 319 9.76 27.76 -3.46
CA PRO A 319 8.40 27.58 -3.94
C PRO A 319 8.35 26.91 -5.31
N GLY A 320 7.53 25.83 -5.43
CA GLY A 320 7.36 25.05 -6.64
C GLY A 320 8.35 23.90 -6.83
N ASP A 321 9.44 23.85 -6.07
CA ASP A 321 10.36 22.72 -6.13
C ASP A 321 9.65 21.41 -5.76
N PRO A 322 9.98 20.29 -6.42
CA PRO A 322 9.41 18.99 -6.09
C PRO A 322 9.78 18.54 -4.68
N PRO A 323 8.89 17.86 -3.96
CA PRO A 323 9.21 17.30 -2.65
C PRO A 323 10.20 16.15 -2.78
N PHE A 324 10.95 15.89 -1.70
CA PHE A 324 11.65 14.62 -1.54
C PHE A 324 10.65 13.48 -1.31
N THR A 325 10.93 12.32 -1.88
CA THR A 325 10.04 11.16 -1.87
C THR A 325 10.83 9.89 -1.61
N LEU A 326 10.19 8.72 -1.56
CA LEU A 326 10.92 7.47 -1.43
C LEU A 326 11.97 7.27 -2.54
N LEU A 327 11.72 7.78 -3.74
CA LEU A 327 12.65 7.65 -4.86
C LEU A 327 14.01 8.31 -4.58
N ASP A 328 14.00 9.37 -3.78
CA ASP A 328 15.22 10.11 -3.43
C ASP A 328 16.08 9.37 -2.38
N TYR A 329 15.55 8.33 -1.72
CA TYR A 329 16.28 7.46 -0.79
C TYR A 329 17.02 6.32 -1.51
N PHE A 330 16.67 6.04 -2.75
CA PHE A 330 17.38 5.05 -3.56
C PHE A 330 18.71 5.56 -4.08
N PRO A 331 19.71 4.68 -4.29
CA PRO A 331 20.89 5.04 -5.05
C PRO A 331 20.52 5.32 -6.52
N LYS A 332 21.35 6.09 -7.23
CA LYS A 332 21.03 6.56 -8.60
C LYS A 332 20.85 5.45 -9.64
N ASP A 333 21.37 4.27 -9.37
CA ASP A 333 21.38 3.13 -10.28
C ASP A 333 20.29 2.08 -9.97
N PHE A 334 19.24 2.43 -9.23
CA PHE A 334 18.15 1.50 -8.96
C PHE A 334 17.30 1.20 -10.21
N ILE A 335 16.57 0.09 -10.18
CA ILE A 335 15.64 -0.31 -11.23
C ILE A 335 14.22 -0.20 -10.73
N THR A 336 13.31 0.22 -11.60
CA THR A 336 11.89 0.32 -11.29
C THR A 336 11.07 -0.70 -12.09
N PHE A 337 10.33 -1.55 -11.40
CA PHE A 337 9.27 -2.36 -11.99
C PHE A 337 7.91 -1.72 -11.67
N ILE A 338 7.07 -1.56 -12.68
CA ILE A 338 5.70 -1.04 -12.50
C ILE A 338 4.74 -2.18 -12.83
N ASP A 339 4.18 -2.78 -11.79
CA ASP A 339 3.23 -3.87 -11.95
C ASP A 339 1.82 -3.36 -12.26
N GLU A 340 1.08 -4.14 -13.06
CA GLU A 340 -0.20 -3.75 -13.64
C GLU A 340 -0.14 -2.30 -14.18
N SER A 341 0.87 -2.03 -15.01
CA SER A 341 1.25 -0.68 -15.45
C SER A 341 0.11 0.10 -16.09
N HIS A 342 -0.77 -0.59 -16.83
CA HIS A 342 -1.98 0.00 -17.43
C HIS A 342 -2.91 0.66 -16.40
N MET A 343 -2.82 0.29 -15.11
CA MET A 343 -3.53 0.91 -13.99
C MET A 343 -2.64 1.86 -13.19
N THR A 344 -1.39 1.46 -12.94
CA THR A 344 -0.46 2.18 -12.06
C THR A 344 -0.01 3.50 -12.68
N VAL A 345 0.31 3.52 -13.97
CA VAL A 345 0.77 4.74 -14.67
C VAL A 345 -0.31 5.83 -14.71
N PRO A 346 -1.57 5.56 -15.11
CA PRO A 346 -2.65 6.54 -15.03
C PRO A 346 -2.89 7.06 -13.61
N GLN A 347 -2.74 6.22 -12.59
CA GLN A 347 -2.88 6.64 -11.20
C GLN A 347 -1.77 7.62 -10.80
N ILE A 348 -0.50 7.34 -11.13
CA ILE A 348 0.62 8.25 -10.88
C ILE A 348 0.34 9.62 -11.55
N ARG A 349 -0.16 9.63 -12.78
CA ARG A 349 -0.49 10.87 -13.51
C ARG A 349 -1.61 11.69 -12.86
N ALA A 350 -2.61 11.03 -12.28
CA ALA A 350 -3.80 11.69 -11.71
C ALA A 350 -3.55 12.31 -10.33
N MET A 351 -2.59 11.78 -9.55
CA MET A 351 -2.41 12.16 -8.14
C MET A 351 -2.13 13.65 -7.93
N TYR A 352 -1.26 14.24 -8.73
CA TYR A 352 -0.90 15.66 -8.61
C TYR A 352 -2.11 16.60 -8.78
N ASN A 353 -2.91 16.38 -9.83
CA ASN A 353 -4.04 17.26 -10.14
C ASN A 353 -5.13 17.19 -9.07
N GLY A 354 -5.40 16.01 -8.53
CA GLY A 354 -6.36 15.83 -7.44
C GLY A 354 -5.95 16.56 -6.17
N ASP A 355 -4.68 16.45 -5.76
CA ASP A 355 -4.14 17.15 -4.59
C ASP A 355 -4.15 18.66 -4.79
N ARG A 356 -3.73 19.14 -5.96
CA ARG A 356 -3.70 20.57 -6.30
C ARG A 356 -5.08 21.21 -6.25
N SER A 357 -6.09 20.58 -6.84
CA SER A 357 -7.47 21.09 -6.83
C SER A 357 -8.04 21.24 -5.41
N ARG A 358 -7.80 20.25 -4.55
CA ARG A 358 -8.21 20.30 -3.14
C ARG A 358 -7.55 21.44 -2.38
N LYS A 359 -6.23 21.60 -2.53
CA LYS A 359 -5.46 22.63 -1.84
C LYS A 359 -5.74 24.04 -2.33
N GLN A 360 -6.18 24.17 -3.58
CA GLN A 360 -6.58 25.47 -4.13
C GLN A 360 -7.64 26.15 -3.25
N ASN A 361 -8.69 25.42 -2.88
CA ASN A 361 -9.73 25.96 -2.00
C ASN A 361 -9.19 26.31 -0.61
N LEU A 362 -8.32 25.49 -0.03
CA LEU A 362 -7.74 25.77 1.29
C LEU A 362 -6.90 27.04 1.30
N VAL A 363 -6.14 27.30 0.25
CA VAL A 363 -5.31 28.51 0.13
C VAL A 363 -6.17 29.74 -0.22
N ASP A 364 -7.06 29.64 -1.20
CA ASP A 364 -7.88 30.75 -1.68
C ASP A 364 -8.84 31.30 -0.61
N PHE A 365 -9.25 30.45 0.34
CA PHE A 365 -10.13 30.81 1.45
C PHE A 365 -9.41 30.97 2.81
N GLY A 366 -8.08 31.08 2.81
CA GLY A 366 -7.27 31.44 3.97
C GLY A 366 -7.10 30.35 5.04
N PHE A 367 -7.32 29.08 4.72
CA PHE A 367 -7.09 27.98 5.66
C PHE A 367 -5.63 27.51 5.69
N ARG A 368 -4.87 27.72 4.61
CA ARG A 368 -3.46 27.36 4.51
C ARG A 368 -2.65 28.41 3.73
N LEU A 369 -1.35 28.51 4.06
CA LEU A 369 -0.38 29.27 3.28
C LEU A 369 -0.16 28.62 1.91
N LYS A 370 0.32 29.39 0.94
CA LYS A 370 0.72 28.88 -0.37
C LYS A 370 1.76 27.76 -0.32
N SER A 371 2.54 27.68 0.76
CA SER A 371 3.47 26.57 1.00
C SER A 371 2.80 25.20 1.01
N ALA A 372 1.51 25.12 1.32
CA ALA A 372 0.74 23.90 1.24
C ALA A 372 0.75 23.27 -0.16
N TYR A 373 0.92 24.08 -1.22
CA TYR A 373 1.05 23.57 -2.58
C TYR A 373 2.33 22.77 -2.81
N ASP A 374 3.37 22.99 -2.01
CA ASP A 374 4.67 22.35 -2.16
C ASP A 374 4.77 21.00 -1.38
N ASN A 375 3.79 20.73 -0.50
CA ASN A 375 3.55 19.39 0.04
C ASN A 375 2.61 18.63 -0.89
N ARG A 376 3.11 18.02 -1.92
CA ARG A 376 2.35 17.42 -3.02
C ARG A 376 2.99 16.11 -3.49
N PRO A 377 2.26 15.26 -4.20
CA PRO A 377 2.90 14.19 -4.96
C PRO A 377 3.73 14.79 -6.11
N LEU A 378 4.67 14.00 -6.61
CA LEU A 378 5.39 14.33 -7.82
C LEU A 378 4.42 14.49 -8.99
N THR A 379 4.71 15.41 -9.90
CA THR A 379 4.13 15.38 -11.24
C THR A 379 4.65 14.16 -11.98
N PHE A 380 3.94 13.72 -13.02
CA PHE A 380 4.40 12.57 -13.82
C PHE A 380 5.77 12.81 -14.45
N LYS A 381 6.06 14.04 -14.86
CA LYS A 381 7.37 14.44 -15.40
C LYS A 381 8.48 14.31 -14.34
N GLU A 382 8.24 14.82 -13.15
CA GLU A 382 9.20 14.72 -12.03
C GLU A 382 9.44 13.27 -11.60
N PHE A 383 8.40 12.43 -11.64
CA PHE A 383 8.51 10.99 -11.44
C PHE A 383 9.39 10.36 -12.52
N ASP A 384 9.11 10.63 -13.80
CA ASP A 384 9.84 10.08 -14.92
C ASP A 384 11.33 10.48 -14.93
N GLU A 385 11.64 11.70 -14.50
CA GLU A 385 13.03 12.19 -14.36
C GLU A 385 13.80 11.50 -13.21
N ARG A 386 13.11 11.02 -12.15
CA ARG A 386 13.74 10.36 -11.00
C ARG A 386 13.93 8.87 -11.17
N VAL A 387 13.00 8.21 -11.83
CA VAL A 387 13.13 6.78 -12.11
C VAL A 387 14.12 6.58 -13.25
N GLY A 388 15.13 5.75 -13.02
CA GLY A 388 16.13 5.42 -14.03
C GLY A 388 15.55 4.50 -15.12
N GLN A 389 15.95 3.23 -15.12
CA GLN A 389 15.42 2.22 -16.02
C GLN A 389 14.11 1.65 -15.50
N ILE A 390 13.12 1.49 -16.38
CA ILE A 390 11.78 1.03 -16.04
C ILE A 390 11.44 -0.24 -16.80
N VAL A 391 10.87 -1.22 -16.11
CA VAL A 391 10.21 -2.38 -16.70
C VAL A 391 8.72 -2.32 -16.35
N PHE A 392 7.89 -2.08 -17.34
CA PHE A 392 6.44 -2.14 -17.22
C PHE A 392 5.97 -3.60 -17.30
N ILE A 393 5.12 -4.00 -16.39
CA ILE A 393 4.57 -5.36 -16.34
C ILE A 393 3.05 -5.27 -16.44
N SER A 394 2.48 -5.90 -17.47
CA SER A 394 1.03 -5.94 -17.65
C SER A 394 0.62 -7.11 -18.54
N ALA A 395 -0.62 -7.61 -18.35
CA ALA A 395 -1.25 -8.52 -19.32
C ALA A 395 -1.85 -7.74 -20.51
N THR A 396 -2.07 -6.45 -20.33
CA THR A 396 -2.71 -5.51 -21.26
C THR A 396 -2.06 -4.13 -21.17
N PRO A 397 -0.78 -3.99 -21.58
CA PRO A 397 -0.10 -2.68 -21.54
C PRO A 397 -0.88 -1.66 -22.37
N ALA A 398 -0.87 -0.40 -21.94
CA ALA A 398 -1.50 0.69 -22.68
C ALA A 398 -0.58 1.25 -23.78
N ASP A 399 -1.14 2.04 -24.68
CA ASP A 399 -0.40 2.63 -25.80
C ASP A 399 0.81 3.45 -25.35
N TYR A 400 0.72 4.07 -24.15
CA TYR A 400 1.83 4.83 -23.61
C TYR A 400 3.06 3.97 -23.35
N GLU A 401 2.90 2.86 -22.60
CA GLU A 401 4.02 1.97 -22.27
C GLU A 401 4.65 1.37 -23.52
N LEU A 402 3.81 0.97 -24.48
CA LEU A 402 4.27 0.44 -25.78
C LEU A 402 4.99 1.49 -26.63
N SER A 403 4.53 2.75 -26.58
CA SER A 403 5.12 3.84 -27.38
C SER A 403 6.50 4.29 -26.91
N ILE A 404 6.80 4.14 -25.62
CA ILE A 404 8.10 4.55 -25.04
C ILE A 404 9.04 3.35 -24.81
N SER A 405 8.57 2.14 -25.06
CA SER A 405 9.35 0.93 -24.83
C SER A 405 10.35 0.71 -25.95
N ASP A 406 11.61 0.46 -25.55
CA ASP A 406 12.70 0.08 -26.46
C ASP A 406 12.74 -1.44 -26.68
N ASN A 407 12.09 -2.23 -25.79
CA ASN A 407 12.08 -3.69 -25.83
C ASN A 407 10.76 -4.24 -25.24
N ASN A 408 10.15 -5.17 -25.97
CA ASN A 408 8.91 -5.83 -25.55
C ASN A 408 9.13 -7.35 -25.46
N ALA A 409 9.05 -7.88 -24.24
CA ALA A 409 9.08 -9.32 -23.99
C ALA A 409 7.65 -9.86 -23.79
N GLU A 410 7.27 -10.91 -24.49
CA GLU A 410 5.95 -11.53 -24.34
C GLU A 410 6.06 -12.83 -23.52
N GLN A 411 5.11 -13.06 -22.61
CA GLN A 411 5.03 -14.22 -21.75
C GLN A 411 3.59 -14.74 -21.70
N VAL A 412 3.24 -15.60 -22.65
CA VAL A 412 1.89 -16.17 -22.83
C VAL A 412 1.77 -17.54 -22.19
N ILE A 413 2.84 -18.31 -22.17
CA ILE A 413 2.83 -19.68 -21.67
C ILE A 413 2.70 -19.70 -20.14
N ARG A 414 1.69 -20.44 -19.66
CA ARG A 414 1.53 -20.78 -18.25
C ARG A 414 2.23 -22.10 -17.97
N PRO A 415 3.14 -22.16 -17.00
CA PRO A 415 3.82 -23.41 -16.62
C PRO A 415 2.87 -24.54 -16.24
N THR A 416 1.68 -24.21 -15.74
CA THR A 416 0.62 -25.16 -15.36
C THR A 416 -0.13 -25.79 -16.53
N GLY A 417 0.11 -25.32 -17.75
CA GLY A 417 -0.60 -25.74 -18.95
C GLY A 417 -2.03 -25.23 -19.07
N LEU A 418 -2.49 -24.39 -18.15
CA LEU A 418 -3.87 -23.86 -18.15
C LEU A 418 -4.14 -22.98 -19.38
N LEU A 419 -5.22 -23.28 -20.07
CA LEU A 419 -5.67 -22.54 -21.25
C LEU A 419 -6.45 -21.27 -20.83
N ASP A 420 -6.45 -20.25 -21.69
CA ASP A 420 -7.44 -19.19 -21.56
C ASP A 420 -8.85 -19.77 -21.74
N PRO A 421 -9.87 -19.21 -21.02
CA PRO A 421 -11.22 -19.78 -21.03
C PRO A 421 -11.87 -19.69 -22.41
N VAL A 422 -12.88 -20.55 -22.63
CA VAL A 422 -13.79 -20.40 -23.77
C VAL A 422 -14.72 -19.23 -23.51
N VAL A 423 -14.85 -18.33 -24.48
CA VAL A 423 -15.75 -17.17 -24.42
C VAL A 423 -16.95 -17.43 -25.32
N GLU A 424 -18.15 -17.40 -24.74
CA GLU A 424 -19.42 -17.51 -25.46
C GLU A 424 -20.16 -16.18 -25.44
N VAL A 425 -20.77 -15.80 -26.56
CA VAL A 425 -21.66 -14.66 -26.66
C VAL A 425 -23.10 -15.16 -26.72
N ARG A 426 -23.97 -14.66 -25.83
CA ARG A 426 -25.37 -15.03 -25.76
C ARG A 426 -26.27 -13.79 -25.81
N PRO A 427 -27.51 -13.88 -26.30
CA PRO A 427 -28.41 -12.71 -26.41
C PRO A 427 -28.78 -12.18 -25.01
N THR A 428 -29.08 -10.87 -24.95
CA THR A 428 -29.52 -10.24 -23.69
C THR A 428 -30.94 -10.63 -23.32
N LYS A 429 -31.80 -11.00 -24.30
CA LYS A 429 -33.14 -11.47 -24.05
C LYS A 429 -33.15 -12.82 -23.31
N GLY A 430 -33.70 -12.85 -22.11
CA GLY A 430 -33.68 -14.05 -21.24
C GLY A 430 -32.36 -14.28 -20.51
N GLN A 431 -31.46 -13.31 -20.50
CA GLN A 431 -30.13 -13.43 -19.88
C GLN A 431 -30.16 -13.85 -18.40
N ILE A 432 -31.18 -13.42 -17.63
CA ILE A 432 -31.23 -13.73 -16.20
C ILE A 432 -31.60 -15.20 -15.96
N ASP A 433 -32.55 -15.74 -16.73
CA ASP A 433 -32.99 -17.16 -16.63
C ASP A 433 -31.83 -18.08 -17.09
N ASP A 434 -31.16 -17.72 -18.18
CA ASP A 434 -30.01 -18.44 -18.69
C ASP A 434 -28.84 -18.40 -17.68
N LEU A 435 -28.54 -17.22 -17.11
CA LEU A 435 -27.53 -17.04 -16.08
C LEU A 435 -27.83 -17.87 -14.82
N GLN A 436 -29.09 -17.92 -14.39
CA GLN A 436 -29.49 -18.73 -13.23
C GLN A 436 -29.27 -20.23 -13.49
N SER A 437 -29.58 -20.69 -14.70
CA SER A 437 -29.30 -22.06 -15.09
C SER A 437 -27.83 -22.42 -15.06
N GLU A 438 -26.98 -21.53 -15.55
CA GLU A 438 -25.53 -21.71 -15.51
C GLU A 438 -24.98 -21.62 -14.07
N ILE A 439 -25.50 -20.71 -13.22
CA ILE A 439 -25.14 -20.65 -11.79
C ILE A 439 -25.44 -21.99 -11.12
N ASN A 440 -26.66 -22.52 -11.30
CA ASN A 440 -27.06 -23.78 -10.70
C ASN A 440 -26.16 -24.95 -11.14
N ARG A 441 -25.80 -25.00 -12.42
CA ARG A 441 -24.87 -25.99 -12.95
C ARG A 441 -23.50 -25.89 -12.27
N VAL A 442 -22.88 -24.69 -12.27
CA VAL A 442 -21.54 -24.47 -11.72
C VAL A 442 -21.47 -24.71 -10.22
N VAL A 443 -22.51 -24.30 -9.47
CA VAL A 443 -22.61 -24.51 -8.02
C VAL A 443 -22.75 -26.01 -7.70
N SER A 444 -23.53 -26.77 -8.51
CA SER A 444 -23.63 -28.23 -8.35
C SER A 444 -22.28 -28.93 -8.52
N GLU A 445 -21.40 -28.38 -9.34
CA GLU A 445 -20.02 -28.81 -9.55
C GLU A 445 -19.01 -28.23 -8.53
N LYS A 446 -19.50 -27.59 -7.46
CA LYS A 446 -18.71 -26.92 -6.42
C LYS A 446 -17.80 -25.79 -6.96
N GLY A 447 -18.11 -25.21 -8.12
CA GLY A 447 -17.45 -24.05 -8.69
C GLY A 447 -18.01 -22.75 -8.11
N ARG A 448 -17.32 -21.65 -8.38
CA ARG A 448 -17.73 -20.29 -8.02
C ARG A 448 -18.02 -19.47 -9.26
N VAL A 449 -18.90 -18.47 -9.10
CA VAL A 449 -19.35 -17.62 -10.20
C VAL A 449 -19.07 -16.15 -9.88
N LEU A 450 -18.51 -15.43 -10.86
CA LEU A 450 -18.37 -13.98 -10.82
C LEU A 450 -19.32 -13.37 -11.86
N ILE A 451 -20.04 -12.31 -11.49
CA ILE A 451 -20.95 -11.61 -12.39
C ILE A 451 -20.59 -10.13 -12.40
N THR A 452 -20.38 -9.59 -13.60
CA THR A 452 -20.08 -8.15 -13.75
C THR A 452 -21.28 -7.43 -14.36
N THR A 453 -21.68 -6.31 -13.73
CA THR A 453 -22.75 -5.42 -14.15
C THR A 453 -22.20 -4.04 -14.50
N LEU A 454 -23.04 -3.16 -15.08
CA LEU A 454 -22.62 -1.78 -15.44
C LEU A 454 -22.87 -0.76 -14.32
N THR A 455 -23.86 -1.00 -13.48
CA THR A 455 -24.26 -0.02 -12.45
C THR A 455 -24.45 -0.68 -11.08
N LYS A 456 -24.27 0.13 -10.03
CA LYS A 456 -24.51 -0.28 -8.64
C LYS A 456 -25.93 -0.80 -8.43
N LYS A 457 -26.92 -0.07 -8.94
CA LYS A 457 -28.34 -0.45 -8.85
C LYS A 457 -28.63 -1.80 -9.50
N MET A 458 -28.01 -2.08 -10.66
CA MET A 458 -28.15 -3.38 -11.33
C MET A 458 -27.52 -4.51 -10.51
N ALA A 459 -26.34 -4.27 -9.92
CA ALA A 459 -25.69 -5.26 -9.06
C ALA A 459 -26.53 -5.58 -7.81
N GLU A 460 -27.08 -4.56 -7.17
CA GLU A 460 -27.96 -4.71 -6.00
C GLU A 460 -29.24 -5.48 -6.36
N SER A 461 -29.96 -5.05 -7.41
CA SER A 461 -31.21 -5.71 -7.86
C SER A 461 -30.98 -7.18 -8.24
N LEU A 462 -29.86 -7.47 -8.95
CA LEU A 462 -29.55 -8.85 -9.30
C LEU A 462 -29.18 -9.69 -8.07
N THR A 463 -28.47 -9.12 -7.11
CA THR A 463 -28.13 -9.80 -5.86
C THR A 463 -29.37 -10.15 -5.07
N ASP A 464 -30.33 -9.22 -4.95
CA ASP A 464 -31.57 -9.46 -4.23
C ASP A 464 -32.42 -10.52 -4.93
N TYR A 465 -32.55 -10.45 -6.26
CA TYR A 465 -33.24 -11.49 -7.04
C TYR A 465 -32.60 -12.87 -6.82
N LEU A 466 -31.26 -13.00 -6.88
CA LEU A 466 -30.58 -14.28 -6.68
C LEU A 466 -30.75 -14.80 -5.24
N LYS A 467 -30.80 -13.92 -4.23
CA LYS A 467 -31.11 -14.31 -2.84
C LYS A 467 -32.52 -14.89 -2.71
N GLU A 468 -33.50 -14.28 -3.37
CA GLU A 468 -34.90 -14.79 -3.42
C GLU A 468 -34.95 -16.19 -4.04
N GLN A 469 -34.03 -16.49 -4.98
CA GLN A 469 -33.91 -17.82 -5.57
C GLN A 469 -33.00 -18.77 -4.72
N SER A 470 -32.71 -18.42 -3.47
CA SER A 470 -31.92 -19.23 -2.53
C SER A 470 -30.46 -19.43 -2.96
N VAL A 471 -29.90 -18.58 -3.82
CA VAL A 471 -28.48 -18.59 -4.18
C VAL A 471 -27.67 -17.88 -3.10
N LYS A 472 -26.57 -18.48 -2.67
CA LYS A 472 -25.62 -17.85 -1.74
C LYS A 472 -24.80 -16.79 -2.46
N VAL A 473 -25.26 -15.56 -2.45
CA VAL A 473 -24.71 -14.44 -3.21
C VAL A 473 -24.38 -13.24 -2.33
N ARG A 474 -23.26 -12.59 -2.66
CA ARG A 474 -22.90 -11.26 -2.14
C ARG A 474 -22.66 -10.32 -3.32
N TYR A 475 -22.80 -9.00 -3.08
CA TYR A 475 -22.34 -8.01 -4.04
C TYR A 475 -21.18 -7.20 -3.46
N MET A 476 -20.35 -6.66 -4.36
CA MET A 476 -19.20 -5.82 -4.02
C MET A 476 -19.20 -4.56 -4.89
N HIS A 477 -18.99 -3.40 -4.24
CA HIS A 477 -18.90 -2.10 -4.91
C HIS A 477 -17.73 -1.27 -4.34
N SER A 478 -17.55 -0.06 -4.88
CA SER A 478 -16.45 0.85 -4.51
C SER A 478 -16.45 1.27 -3.04
N ASP A 479 -17.62 1.31 -2.41
CA ASP A 479 -17.81 1.85 -1.06
C ASP A 479 -17.60 0.78 0.03
N VAL A 480 -17.39 -0.49 -0.36
CA VAL A 480 -17.02 -1.57 0.56
C VAL A 480 -15.58 -1.34 1.01
N ASP A 481 -15.36 -1.32 2.33
CA ASP A 481 -14.03 -1.10 2.86
C ASP A 481 -13.05 -2.24 2.52
N THR A 482 -11.76 -2.00 2.71
CA THR A 482 -10.71 -2.96 2.32
C THR A 482 -10.79 -4.26 3.11
N LEU A 483 -11.15 -4.21 4.38
CA LEU A 483 -11.25 -5.40 5.24
C LEU A 483 -12.47 -6.24 4.88
N GLU A 484 -13.63 -5.61 4.74
CA GLU A 484 -14.85 -6.29 4.31
C GLU A 484 -14.68 -6.93 2.93
N ARG A 485 -13.97 -6.26 2.02
CA ARG A 485 -13.64 -6.82 0.70
C ARG A 485 -12.81 -8.09 0.79
N ILE A 486 -11.82 -8.13 1.67
CA ILE A 486 -11.01 -9.32 1.92
C ILE A 486 -11.88 -10.45 2.47
N ASP A 487 -12.77 -10.15 3.40
CA ASP A 487 -13.68 -11.14 4.00
C ASP A 487 -14.62 -11.73 2.96
N ILE A 488 -15.24 -10.91 2.10
CA ILE A 488 -16.12 -11.37 0.99
C ILE A 488 -15.36 -12.32 0.05
N ILE A 489 -14.11 -12.00 -0.28
CA ILE A 489 -13.27 -12.85 -1.12
C ILE A 489 -12.97 -14.18 -0.44
N GLN A 490 -12.67 -14.16 0.86
CA GLN A 490 -12.44 -15.40 1.62
C GLN A 490 -13.71 -16.23 1.73
N GLU A 491 -14.89 -15.62 1.94
CA GLU A 491 -16.18 -16.29 1.92
C GLU A 491 -16.40 -17.02 0.59
N LEU A 492 -16.11 -16.35 -0.54
CA LEU A 492 -16.20 -16.96 -1.86
C LEU A 492 -15.26 -18.16 -2.02
N ARG A 493 -14.01 -18.03 -1.57
CA ARG A 493 -13.03 -19.10 -1.66
C ARG A 493 -13.36 -20.29 -0.76
N ARG A 494 -13.87 -20.06 0.46
CA ARG A 494 -14.29 -21.11 1.37
C ARG A 494 -15.59 -21.80 0.92
N GLY A 495 -16.43 -21.12 0.11
CA GLY A 495 -17.73 -21.59 -0.32
C GLY A 495 -18.86 -21.23 0.64
N ASP A 496 -18.62 -20.26 1.50
CA ASP A 496 -19.67 -19.66 2.32
C ASP A 496 -20.69 -18.92 1.42
N ILE A 497 -20.20 -18.36 0.29
CA ILE A 497 -20.97 -17.83 -0.84
C ILE A 497 -20.53 -18.53 -2.14
N ASP A 498 -21.44 -18.65 -3.10
CA ASP A 498 -21.22 -19.30 -4.37
C ASP A 498 -21.07 -18.30 -5.53
N VAL A 499 -21.71 -17.13 -5.38
CA VAL A 499 -21.77 -16.09 -6.41
C VAL A 499 -21.33 -14.74 -5.85
N LEU A 500 -20.50 -14.04 -6.60
CA LEU A 500 -20.10 -12.66 -6.32
C LEU A 500 -20.53 -11.76 -7.47
N VAL A 501 -21.35 -10.75 -7.20
CA VAL A 501 -21.84 -9.76 -8.17
C VAL A 501 -21.13 -8.43 -7.93
N GLY A 502 -20.76 -7.72 -8.99
CA GLY A 502 -20.24 -6.36 -8.85
C GLY A 502 -19.99 -5.65 -10.17
N ILE A 503 -19.64 -4.36 -10.08
CA ILE A 503 -19.43 -3.50 -11.24
C ILE A 503 -18.00 -3.70 -11.79
N ASN A 504 -17.03 -3.70 -10.91
CA ASN A 504 -15.62 -3.67 -11.23
C ASN A 504 -14.82 -4.62 -10.32
N LEU A 505 -15.39 -5.81 -10.14
CA LEU A 505 -14.90 -6.83 -9.20
C LEU A 505 -13.42 -7.16 -9.35
N LEU A 506 -12.83 -6.85 -10.52
CA LEU A 506 -11.74 -7.62 -11.04
C LEU A 506 -10.52 -6.80 -11.45
N ARG A 507 -10.48 -5.51 -11.10
CA ARG A 507 -9.31 -4.65 -11.32
C ARG A 507 -8.12 -4.96 -10.40
N GLU A 508 -8.37 -5.71 -9.34
CA GLU A 508 -7.37 -5.90 -8.28
C GLU A 508 -6.99 -7.38 -8.21
N GLY A 509 -5.84 -7.73 -8.67
CA GLY A 509 -5.02 -8.96 -8.54
C GLY A 509 -5.55 -10.20 -7.80
N LEU A 510 -6.87 -10.43 -7.80
CA LEU A 510 -7.50 -11.53 -7.08
C LEU A 510 -7.16 -12.87 -7.73
N ASP A 511 -6.57 -13.74 -6.93
CA ASP A 511 -6.26 -15.11 -7.30
C ASP A 511 -7.37 -16.05 -6.82
N LEU A 512 -8.32 -16.36 -7.72
CA LEU A 512 -9.52 -17.14 -7.43
C LEU A 512 -9.58 -18.42 -8.29
N PRO A 513 -8.77 -19.44 -7.99
CA PRO A 513 -8.76 -20.67 -8.79
C PRO A 513 -10.08 -21.46 -8.71
N GLU A 514 -10.93 -21.18 -7.75
CA GLU A 514 -12.23 -21.80 -7.57
C GLU A 514 -13.31 -21.29 -8.56
N VAL A 515 -13.03 -20.18 -9.26
CA VAL A 515 -13.99 -19.57 -10.21
C VAL A 515 -14.01 -20.35 -11.52
N LYS A 516 -15.16 -20.96 -11.82
CA LYS A 516 -15.43 -21.70 -13.06
C LYS A 516 -16.18 -20.87 -14.10
N LEU A 517 -16.96 -19.87 -13.67
CA LEU A 517 -17.76 -19.05 -14.57
C LEU A 517 -17.57 -17.55 -14.27
N VAL A 518 -17.33 -16.79 -15.34
CA VAL A 518 -17.49 -15.35 -15.35
C VAL A 518 -18.61 -14.98 -16.30
N ALA A 519 -19.63 -14.27 -15.81
CA ALA A 519 -20.72 -13.73 -16.61
C ALA A 519 -20.59 -12.20 -16.72
N ILE A 520 -20.62 -11.69 -17.95
CA ILE A 520 -20.53 -10.26 -18.26
C ILE A 520 -21.87 -9.83 -18.83
N LEU A 521 -22.65 -9.12 -18.04
CA LEU A 521 -23.94 -8.60 -18.48
C LEU A 521 -23.75 -7.32 -19.30
N ASP A 522 -24.62 -7.09 -20.29
CA ASP A 522 -24.56 -5.93 -21.18
C ASP A 522 -23.13 -5.69 -21.74
N ALA A 523 -22.53 -6.73 -22.28
CA ALA A 523 -21.15 -6.67 -22.77
C ALA A 523 -20.98 -5.76 -24.00
N ASP A 524 -22.07 -5.50 -24.73
CA ASP A 524 -22.12 -4.62 -25.90
C ASP A 524 -22.33 -3.13 -25.58
N LYS A 525 -22.47 -2.76 -24.32
CA LYS A 525 -22.55 -1.35 -23.90
C LYS A 525 -21.15 -0.77 -23.79
N GLU A 526 -20.63 -0.24 -24.91
CA GLU A 526 -19.29 0.32 -24.96
C GLU A 526 -19.06 1.40 -23.90
N GLY A 527 -17.86 1.39 -23.32
CA GLY A 527 -17.43 2.32 -22.30
C GLY A 527 -16.23 1.78 -21.55
N PHE A 528 -15.75 2.54 -20.56
CA PHE A 528 -14.57 2.20 -19.78
C PHE A 528 -14.60 0.78 -19.13
N LEU A 529 -15.79 0.33 -18.70
CA LEU A 529 -15.98 -1.00 -18.09
C LEU A 529 -16.11 -2.14 -19.10
N ARG A 530 -16.21 -1.84 -20.38
CA ARG A 530 -16.37 -2.79 -21.48
C ARG A 530 -15.36 -2.53 -22.60
N SER A 531 -14.25 -1.84 -22.28
CA SER A 531 -13.10 -1.74 -23.17
C SER A 531 -12.47 -3.14 -23.34
N ASP A 532 -11.74 -3.33 -24.42
CA ASP A 532 -10.98 -4.57 -24.69
C ASP A 532 -10.09 -4.96 -23.50
N THR A 533 -9.33 -4.01 -22.94
CA THR A 533 -8.52 -4.20 -21.75
C THR A 533 -9.35 -4.71 -20.56
N ALA A 534 -10.50 -4.07 -20.27
CA ALA A 534 -11.37 -4.47 -19.15
C ALA A 534 -11.97 -5.87 -19.38
N LEU A 535 -12.33 -6.20 -20.62
CA LEU A 535 -12.85 -7.51 -20.99
C LEU A 535 -11.77 -8.59 -20.85
N ILE A 536 -10.56 -8.37 -21.39
CA ILE A 536 -9.43 -9.33 -21.27
C ILE A 536 -9.10 -9.59 -19.80
N GLN A 537 -9.05 -8.55 -18.97
CA GLN A 537 -8.81 -8.69 -17.53
C GLN A 537 -9.89 -9.53 -16.83
N THR A 538 -11.15 -9.29 -17.20
CA THR A 538 -12.31 -10.03 -16.67
C THR A 538 -12.29 -11.49 -17.10
N ILE A 539 -12.04 -11.76 -18.38
CA ILE A 539 -11.89 -13.10 -18.95
C ILE A 539 -10.77 -13.87 -18.22
N GLY A 540 -9.64 -13.22 -17.99
CA GLY A 540 -8.46 -13.82 -17.35
C GLY A 540 -8.70 -14.32 -15.92
N ARG A 541 -9.82 -13.97 -15.25
CA ARG A 541 -10.12 -14.44 -13.89
C ARG A 541 -10.48 -15.91 -13.82
N THR A 542 -10.99 -16.51 -14.88
CA THR A 542 -11.22 -17.96 -14.96
C THR A 542 -10.04 -18.75 -15.51
N ALA A 543 -8.98 -18.09 -15.99
CA ALA A 543 -7.82 -18.73 -16.61
C ALA A 543 -6.96 -19.57 -15.62
N ARG A 544 -7.33 -19.66 -14.35
CA ARG A 544 -6.70 -20.50 -13.31
C ARG A 544 -7.46 -21.78 -13.05
N ASN A 545 -8.59 -21.96 -13.72
CA ASN A 545 -9.40 -23.17 -13.65
C ASN A 545 -9.40 -23.87 -15.02
N ALA A 546 -9.13 -25.16 -15.04
CA ALA A 546 -9.08 -25.94 -16.29
C ALA A 546 -10.44 -25.99 -17.01
N GLU A 547 -11.53 -25.85 -16.26
CA GLU A 547 -12.91 -25.83 -16.73
C GLU A 547 -13.52 -24.41 -16.81
N GLY A 548 -12.64 -23.39 -16.79
CA GLY A 548 -13.05 -21.99 -16.81
C GLY A 548 -13.82 -21.61 -18.08
N LYS A 549 -14.95 -20.91 -17.91
CA LYS A 549 -15.84 -20.44 -18.99
C LYS A 549 -16.22 -18.99 -18.77
N VAL A 550 -16.37 -18.26 -19.86
CA VAL A 550 -16.88 -16.87 -19.84
C VAL A 550 -18.11 -16.76 -20.73
N ILE A 551 -19.14 -16.12 -20.23
CA ILE A 551 -20.35 -15.80 -21.00
C ILE A 551 -20.50 -14.27 -21.07
N MET A 552 -20.54 -13.75 -22.27
CA MET A 552 -20.85 -12.35 -22.56
C MET A 552 -22.29 -12.25 -23.04
N TYR A 553 -23.14 -11.57 -22.29
CA TYR A 553 -24.50 -11.28 -22.75
C TYR A 553 -24.50 -10.00 -23.56
N ALA A 554 -24.80 -10.12 -24.87
CA ALA A 554 -24.75 -9.04 -25.84
C ALA A 554 -25.64 -9.36 -27.03
N ASP A 555 -26.31 -8.33 -27.56
CA ASP A 555 -27.09 -8.47 -28.79
C ASP A 555 -26.26 -8.18 -30.03
N ASN A 556 -25.15 -7.42 -29.89
CA ASN A 556 -24.21 -7.11 -30.95
C ASN A 556 -22.77 -7.33 -30.46
N ILE A 557 -21.89 -7.81 -31.34
CA ILE A 557 -20.47 -7.91 -31.04
C ILE A 557 -19.79 -6.59 -31.39
N THR A 558 -19.33 -5.86 -30.36
CA THR A 558 -18.61 -4.59 -30.52
C THR A 558 -17.14 -4.84 -30.91
N ASP A 559 -16.44 -3.79 -31.34
CA ASP A 559 -15.01 -3.90 -31.69
C ASP A 559 -14.16 -4.25 -30.46
N SER A 560 -14.49 -3.74 -29.28
CA SER A 560 -13.83 -4.09 -28.03
C SER A 560 -14.02 -5.56 -27.68
N MET A 561 -15.23 -6.09 -27.81
CA MET A 561 -15.52 -7.51 -27.63
C MET A 561 -14.73 -8.37 -28.61
N ARG A 562 -14.72 -7.99 -29.90
CA ARG A 562 -14.00 -8.71 -30.94
C ARG A 562 -12.51 -8.81 -30.63
N ARG A 563 -11.86 -7.66 -30.34
CA ARG A 563 -10.43 -7.65 -29.95
C ARG A 563 -10.14 -8.52 -28.73
N ALA A 564 -10.98 -8.45 -27.69
CA ALA A 564 -10.82 -9.26 -26.50
C ALA A 564 -10.97 -10.77 -26.77
N MET A 565 -11.92 -11.15 -27.58
CA MET A 565 -12.16 -12.55 -27.98
C MET A 565 -11.02 -13.08 -28.87
N ASP A 566 -10.58 -12.31 -29.85
CA ASP A 566 -9.50 -12.69 -30.77
C ASP A 566 -8.18 -12.88 -30.01
N GLU A 567 -7.85 -11.96 -29.08
CA GLU A 567 -6.65 -12.08 -28.26
C GLU A 567 -6.73 -13.29 -27.32
N THR A 568 -7.89 -13.53 -26.70
CA THR A 568 -8.09 -14.71 -25.85
C THR A 568 -7.94 -16.00 -26.64
N ALA A 569 -8.47 -16.05 -27.86
CA ALA A 569 -8.34 -17.19 -28.76
C ALA A 569 -6.89 -17.41 -29.22
N ARG A 570 -6.16 -16.32 -29.55
CA ARG A 570 -4.72 -16.37 -29.87
C ARG A 570 -3.92 -16.98 -28.74
N ARG A 571 -4.09 -16.47 -27.52
CA ARG A 571 -3.39 -16.97 -26.32
C ARG A 571 -3.72 -18.42 -26.04
N ARG A 572 -4.99 -18.79 -26.14
CA ARG A 572 -5.43 -20.17 -25.96
C ARG A 572 -4.78 -21.13 -26.95
N LYS A 573 -4.69 -20.74 -28.23
CA LYS A 573 -4.06 -21.51 -29.28
C LYS A 573 -2.56 -21.74 -29.02
N ILE A 574 -1.82 -20.68 -28.67
CA ILE A 574 -0.39 -20.76 -28.37
C ILE A 574 -0.15 -21.72 -27.18
N GLN A 575 -0.94 -21.59 -26.11
CA GLN A 575 -0.82 -22.45 -24.95
C GLN A 575 -1.16 -23.93 -25.31
N GLN A 576 -2.16 -24.16 -26.14
CA GLN A 576 -2.57 -25.48 -26.54
C GLN A 576 -1.46 -26.18 -27.39
N GLU A 577 -0.91 -25.49 -28.37
CA GLU A 577 0.22 -25.98 -29.19
C GLU A 577 1.44 -26.30 -28.32
N TYR A 578 1.73 -25.45 -27.32
CA TYR A 578 2.82 -25.71 -26.37
C TYR A 578 2.55 -26.97 -25.53
N ASN A 579 1.33 -27.14 -25.01
CA ASN A 579 0.93 -28.28 -24.21
C ASN A 579 1.06 -29.59 -25.02
N GLU A 580 0.57 -29.60 -26.26
CA GLU A 580 0.65 -30.76 -27.15
C GLU A 580 2.10 -31.15 -27.45
N LYS A 581 2.95 -30.13 -27.73
CA LYS A 581 4.39 -30.37 -28.03
C LYS A 581 5.15 -30.94 -26.83
N HIS A 582 4.77 -30.58 -25.61
CA HIS A 582 5.48 -30.96 -24.37
C HIS A 582 4.74 -32.02 -23.54
N GLY A 583 3.59 -32.54 -24.03
CA GLY A 583 2.80 -33.54 -23.32
C GLY A 583 2.23 -33.07 -21.98
N ILE A 584 1.90 -31.77 -21.87
CA ILE A 584 1.41 -31.18 -20.64
C ILE A 584 -0.11 -31.30 -20.58
N THR A 585 -0.63 -31.84 -19.48
CA THR A 585 -2.07 -31.85 -19.20
C THR A 585 -2.38 -30.69 -18.27
N PRO A 586 -3.33 -29.78 -18.64
CA PRO A 586 -3.73 -28.67 -17.79
C PRO A 586 -4.24 -29.15 -16.43
N LYS A 587 -3.76 -28.52 -15.35
CA LYS A 587 -4.20 -28.81 -13.97
C LYS A 587 -4.62 -27.53 -13.28
N THR A 588 -5.82 -27.54 -12.69
CA THR A 588 -6.31 -26.43 -11.86
C THR A 588 -5.35 -26.19 -10.69
N ILE A 589 -5.01 -24.94 -10.44
CA ILE A 589 -4.13 -24.55 -9.33
C ILE A 589 -4.91 -24.71 -8.02
N ILE A 590 -4.33 -25.46 -7.08
CA ILE A 590 -4.86 -25.55 -5.72
C ILE A 590 -3.96 -24.68 -4.82
N LYS A 591 -4.42 -23.51 -4.42
CA LYS A 591 -3.71 -22.68 -3.44
C LYS A 591 -4.36 -22.86 -2.06
N LYS A 592 -3.54 -23.11 -1.04
CA LYS A 592 -3.98 -22.99 0.35
C LYS A 592 -4.53 -21.58 0.54
N ILE A 593 -5.65 -21.44 1.26
CA ILE A 593 -6.17 -20.15 1.71
C ILE A 593 -5.16 -19.66 2.74
N ALA A 594 -4.15 -18.92 2.29
CA ALA A 594 -3.22 -18.26 3.20
C ALA A 594 -3.98 -17.14 3.89
N ASN A 595 -3.85 -17.01 5.20
CA ASN A 595 -4.19 -15.78 5.86
C ASN A 595 -3.29 -14.71 5.21
N THR A 596 -3.89 -13.83 4.42
CA THR A 596 -3.26 -12.57 3.99
C THR A 596 -2.63 -11.97 5.24
N LEU A 597 -1.48 -11.29 5.09
CA LEU A 597 -0.82 -10.57 6.18
C LEU A 597 -1.87 -10.21 7.23
N GLU A 598 -1.84 -10.85 8.39
CA GLU A 598 -2.49 -10.34 9.57
C GLU A 598 -1.79 -9.03 9.94
N ILE A 599 -2.09 -8.00 9.14
CA ILE A 599 -1.90 -6.63 9.59
C ILE A 599 -2.96 -6.52 10.68
N SER A 600 -2.54 -6.79 11.92
CA SER A 600 -3.32 -6.74 13.16
C SER A 600 -4.84 -6.84 12.92
N LYS A 601 -5.42 -8.04 12.93
CA LYS A 601 -6.76 -8.17 13.46
C LYS A 601 -6.69 -7.59 14.86
N LYS A 602 -7.27 -6.43 15.09
CA LYS A 602 -7.74 -6.10 16.43
C LYS A 602 -8.61 -7.29 16.80
N VAL A 603 -8.08 -8.16 17.62
CA VAL A 603 -8.88 -9.23 18.23
C VAL A 603 -9.99 -8.48 18.90
N ASP A 604 -11.22 -8.69 18.44
CA ASP A 604 -12.37 -8.13 19.14
C ASP A 604 -12.33 -8.82 20.51
N PRO A 605 -11.87 -8.14 21.56
CA PRO A 605 -11.62 -8.77 22.86
C PRO A 605 -12.90 -9.39 23.42
N THR A 606 -14.05 -9.10 22.78
CA THR A 606 -15.35 -9.64 23.18
C THR A 606 -15.65 -11.01 22.54
N LYS A 607 -14.93 -11.43 21.47
CA LYS A 607 -15.24 -12.70 20.77
C LYS A 607 -14.78 -13.95 21.53
N GLU A 608 -13.69 -13.88 22.27
CA GLU A 608 -13.10 -15.02 23.00
C GLU A 608 -13.60 -15.18 24.44
N ILE A 609 -14.36 -14.19 24.97
CA ILE A 609 -14.85 -14.23 26.33
C ILE A 609 -16.01 -15.22 26.42
N ALA A 610 -15.81 -16.30 27.18
CA ALA A 610 -16.88 -17.25 27.47
C ALA A 610 -18.05 -16.54 28.17
N ALA A 611 -19.28 -16.92 27.83
CA ALA A 611 -20.48 -16.19 28.29
C ALA A 611 -20.60 -16.09 29.84
N LYS A 612 -19.98 -17.02 30.55
CA LYS A 612 -19.93 -17.03 32.03
C LYS A 612 -18.98 -15.97 32.62
N ASP A 613 -17.98 -15.55 31.83
CA ASP A 613 -16.90 -14.65 32.27
C ASP A 613 -17.17 -13.20 31.88
N ILE A 614 -18.21 -12.95 31.07
CA ILE A 614 -18.60 -11.60 30.60
C ILE A 614 -18.91 -10.62 31.74
N PRO A 615 -19.63 -10.98 32.82
CA PRO A 615 -19.90 -10.06 33.92
C PRO A 615 -18.62 -9.57 34.63
N GLU A 616 -17.67 -10.49 34.90
CA GLU A 616 -16.40 -10.17 35.53
C GLU A 616 -15.54 -9.26 34.65
N GLU A 617 -15.54 -9.50 33.34
CA GLU A 617 -14.79 -8.69 32.39
C GLU A 617 -15.39 -7.28 32.25
N ILE A 618 -16.71 -7.14 32.29
CA ILE A 618 -17.38 -5.83 32.31
C ILE A 618 -16.94 -5.03 33.55
N GLU A 619 -16.83 -5.68 34.70
CA GLU A 619 -16.44 -5.05 35.95
C GLU A 619 -14.98 -4.55 35.89
N LYS A 620 -14.08 -5.37 35.35
CA LYS A 620 -12.67 -4.99 35.07
C LYS A 620 -12.56 -3.79 34.13
N LEU A 621 -13.27 -3.83 32.99
CA LEU A 621 -13.25 -2.75 32.02
C LEU A 621 -13.86 -1.47 32.59
N GLN A 622 -14.88 -1.54 33.44
CA GLN A 622 -15.45 -0.37 34.13
C GLN A 622 -14.46 0.22 35.14
N ALA A 623 -13.68 -0.60 35.84
CA ALA A 623 -12.64 -0.13 36.74
C ALA A 623 -11.53 0.62 35.97
N VAL A 624 -11.07 0.04 34.84
CA VAL A 624 -10.06 0.66 33.96
C VAL A 624 -10.59 1.97 33.37
N MET A 625 -11.84 2.01 32.90
CA MET A 625 -12.49 3.23 32.38
C MET A 625 -12.57 4.35 33.44
N LYS A 626 -12.79 3.97 34.71
CA LYS A 626 -12.82 4.93 35.83
C LYS A 626 -11.44 5.54 36.12
N ILE A 627 -10.37 4.75 35.91
CA ILE A 627 -8.97 5.21 36.00
C ILE A 627 -8.64 6.12 34.84
N ALA A 628 -8.97 5.72 33.61
CA ALA A 628 -8.78 6.53 32.41
C ALA A 628 -9.53 7.89 32.50
N SER A 629 -10.75 7.88 33.03
CA SER A 629 -11.52 9.11 33.27
C SER A 629 -10.85 10.05 34.28
N LYS A 630 -10.23 9.51 35.33
CA LYS A 630 -9.47 10.33 36.29
C LYS A 630 -8.21 10.94 35.69
N ASN A 631 -7.62 10.25 34.72
CA ASN A 631 -6.44 10.69 34.00
C ASN A 631 -6.79 11.60 32.79
N LEU A 632 -8.06 11.94 32.62
CA LEU A 632 -8.59 12.75 31.48
C LEU A 632 -8.32 12.14 30.09
N ASP A 633 -8.09 10.80 30.03
CA ASP A 633 -7.91 10.05 28.81
C ASP A 633 -9.29 9.71 28.21
N PHE A 634 -9.86 10.66 27.50
CA PHE A 634 -11.21 10.57 26.96
C PHE A 634 -11.31 9.56 25.79
N GLU A 635 -10.26 9.37 25.01
CA GLU A 635 -10.25 8.41 23.90
C GLU A 635 -10.34 6.99 24.45
N LYS A 636 -9.54 6.66 25.44
CA LYS A 636 -9.58 5.35 26.11
C LYS A 636 -10.91 5.11 26.84
N CYS A 637 -11.52 6.16 27.37
CA CYS A 637 -12.87 6.08 27.97
C CYS A 637 -13.92 5.74 26.92
N ILE A 638 -13.85 6.28 25.70
CA ILE A 638 -14.78 6.01 24.60
C ILE A 638 -14.62 4.56 24.15
N GLU A 639 -13.39 4.10 23.91
CA GLU A 639 -13.09 2.73 23.50
C GLU A 639 -13.60 1.69 24.52
N LEU A 640 -13.31 1.91 25.80
CA LEU A 640 -13.76 1.06 26.89
C LEU A 640 -15.28 1.05 27.05
N ARG A 641 -15.94 2.21 26.90
CA ARG A 641 -17.40 2.33 26.93
C ARG A 641 -18.04 1.50 25.81
N ASP A 642 -17.51 1.62 24.59
CA ASP A 642 -18.05 0.93 23.42
C ASP A 642 -17.83 -0.60 23.53
N THR A 643 -16.69 -1.02 24.08
CA THR A 643 -16.41 -2.43 24.39
C THR A 643 -17.39 -2.98 25.46
N ILE A 644 -17.63 -2.23 26.53
CA ILE A 644 -18.60 -2.59 27.57
C ILE A 644 -20.02 -2.66 27.00
N ALA A 645 -20.39 -1.75 26.08
CA ALA A 645 -21.71 -1.76 25.43
C ALA A 645 -21.89 -3.02 24.57
N LYS A 646 -20.89 -3.43 23.80
CA LYS A 646 -20.88 -4.68 23.00
C LYS A 646 -21.04 -5.91 23.90
N LEU A 647 -20.30 -6.00 25.01
CA LEU A 647 -20.40 -7.10 25.96
C LEU A 647 -21.80 -7.18 26.63
N LYS A 648 -22.39 -6.02 26.99
CA LYS A 648 -23.75 -5.95 27.51
C LYS A 648 -24.79 -6.37 26.48
N GLN A 649 -24.61 -6.04 25.22
CA GLN A 649 -25.49 -6.47 24.11
C GLN A 649 -25.41 -7.99 23.91
N LYS A 650 -24.21 -8.56 24.00
CA LYS A 650 -23.97 -10.02 23.94
C LYS A 650 -24.64 -10.77 25.11
N MET A 651 -24.75 -10.12 26.28
CA MET A 651 -25.53 -10.66 27.42
C MET A 651 -27.04 -10.60 27.23
N ARG A 652 -27.58 -9.57 26.53
CA ARG A 652 -29.02 -9.34 26.32
C ARG A 652 -29.59 -10.10 25.13
N GLY A 653 -28.75 -10.55 24.21
CA GLY A 653 -29.17 -11.30 23.02
C GLY A 653 -29.42 -12.79 23.25
N ARG A 654 -29.70 -13.17 24.51
CA ARG A 654 -30.15 -14.51 24.92
C ARG A 654 -31.56 -14.48 25.44
#